data_44f4ed11b274b4a25037dd9c5b4b640b
#
_entry.id   44f4ed11b274b4a25037dd9c5b4b640b
#
_cell.length_a   1.000
_cell.length_b   1.000
_cell.length_c   1.000
_cell.angle_alpha   90.00
_cell.angle_beta   90.00
_cell.angle_gamma   90.00
#
_symmetry.space_group_name_H-M   'P 1'
#
loop_
_entity.id
_entity.type
_entity.pdbx_description
1 polymer ?
#
loop_
_entity_poly.entity_id
_entity_poly.type
_entity_poly.pdbx_seq_one_letter_code
_entity_poly.pdbx_strand_id
1 'polypeptide(L)'
;MKEFINKHSKVISLLLIVFLVSLFGLTFAYTMQDIGVNIASGNYNVIYSGSATLPTGTLNPVVDSSISATTSSTDVMKVTFSVKGAQSNPTDIPIIYDVTLTDLDMPSELRHPLLKWRLYKNSNLLYEGSFEDVKSNRYILTSTQQNLPTYSASPDNYVFIIWISEQCTGDITTCSVDDSNDISSLLNKSFSGKIRIELSTKGKTSFDRNALAYQTLEQLGLSNNIKTRTSDTFTKPAPSIKSYKADMVRTNYTRINASNYYYTYADSYTFSLNGYTLTSPSVGKYSDIYKSLIGKYVVSNSGNTSSSTATSTNISTIYYVVDATYDSSLNEGKITYIAYKSQTRTSSTSLYRYTASDNYTFDSSTGKFSLDNPSVLQYSTSYSNLINKYVVNYSGSSSTTAATSTNLSSIYKILDAKYTSGASTPGILSYVQYNKSINEYDYSDDGIYASEDDLGISYYFRGNITNNYVKFAGYYWRIIRINGDGSLRVIYDGTSAHANNEESEDRQIGKSAYNTNANDNAYVGYMYGTAGSTTYEATHTNTNNSTIKTYIDTWYNTNIKNTPNANYVVDAIYCNDRTRVTDTTKMAELDTTWGVTSTGEGFGTKVTYYGPFNRMTSDATSVTPSLKCPETRDKFTVSNTLGNGKLDNPIGLITLDEMIFGGSYMYMGDTYQNNETYLYNGENWYWTMSPFAFYYGYAFVGNGRLGAFNGDHVVDAFDGARPVISLLSSGITGGNGTASTPFLIGSE
;
A
#
# COMPACT_ATOMS: atom_id res chain seq x y z
N MET A 1 -11.37 -50.74 59.34
CA MET A 1 -11.65 -50.19 58.01
C MET A 1 -12.24 -48.76 58.06
N LYS A 2 -13.27 -48.45 58.81
CA LYS A 2 -13.82 -47.08 58.95
C LYS A 2 -12.81 -46.07 59.52
N GLU A 3 -12.02 -46.47 60.51
CA GLU A 3 -10.99 -45.56 61.09
C GLU A 3 -9.82 -45.32 60.17
N PHE A 4 -9.43 -46.31 59.37
CA PHE A 4 -8.40 -46.15 58.34
C PHE A 4 -8.88 -45.21 57.21
N ILE A 5 -10.14 -45.33 56.79
CA ILE A 5 -10.71 -44.46 55.77
C ILE A 5 -10.82 -43.04 56.27
N ASN A 6 -11.22 -42.81 57.52
CA ASN A 6 -11.31 -41.46 58.08
C ASN A 6 -9.95 -40.78 58.29
N LYS A 7 -8.95 -41.58 58.74
CA LYS A 7 -7.58 -41.06 58.96
C LYS A 7 -6.85 -40.73 57.68
N HIS A 8 -7.22 -41.39 56.57
CA HIS A 8 -6.58 -41.17 55.26
C HIS A 8 -7.55 -40.64 54.19
N SER A 9 -8.68 -40.09 54.62
CA SER A 9 -9.74 -39.61 53.70
C SER A 9 -9.23 -38.56 52.71
N LYS A 10 -8.37 -37.64 53.16
CA LYS A 10 -7.76 -36.62 52.26
C LYS A 10 -6.82 -37.26 51.24
N VAL A 11 -6.03 -38.30 51.62
CA VAL A 11 -5.13 -38.97 50.70
C VAL A 11 -5.89 -39.86 49.73
N ILE A 12 -6.94 -40.54 50.19
CA ILE A 12 -7.83 -41.36 49.36
C ILE A 12 -8.64 -40.43 48.40
N SER A 13 -9.12 -39.28 48.85
CA SER A 13 -9.80 -38.29 47.99
C SER A 13 -8.81 -37.72 46.99
N LEU A 14 -7.57 -37.42 47.37
CA LEU A 14 -6.56 -36.92 46.45
C LEU A 14 -6.16 -37.97 45.39
N LEU A 15 -5.98 -39.26 45.81
CA LEU A 15 -5.73 -40.37 44.88
C LEU A 15 -6.92 -40.62 43.95
N LEU A 16 -8.16 -40.47 44.43
CA LEU A 16 -9.39 -40.60 43.63
C LEU A 16 -9.51 -39.43 42.64
N ILE A 17 -9.13 -38.21 43.06
CA ILE A 17 -9.09 -37.02 42.19
C ILE A 17 -8.00 -37.18 41.14
N VAL A 18 -6.81 -37.66 41.53
CA VAL A 18 -5.69 -37.94 40.59
C VAL A 18 -6.09 -39.04 39.60
N PHE A 19 -6.77 -40.08 40.08
CA PHE A 19 -7.25 -41.19 39.23
C PHE A 19 -8.39 -40.70 38.29
N LEU A 20 -9.33 -39.91 38.80
CA LEU A 20 -10.38 -39.25 37.98
C LEU A 20 -9.77 -38.28 36.99
N VAL A 21 -8.81 -37.44 37.41
CA VAL A 21 -8.12 -36.51 36.51
C VAL A 21 -7.29 -37.27 35.48
N SER A 22 -6.66 -38.40 35.83
CA SER A 22 -5.96 -39.26 34.85
C SER A 22 -6.92 -39.99 33.92
N LEU A 23 -8.12 -40.41 34.41
CA LEU A 23 -9.16 -41.01 33.56
C LEU A 23 -9.83 -39.95 32.67
N PHE A 24 -10.10 -38.77 33.22
CA PHE A 24 -10.57 -37.61 32.43
C PHE A 24 -9.45 -37.09 31.51
N GLY A 25 -8.19 -37.09 31.96
CA GLY A 25 -7.03 -36.76 31.15
C GLY A 25 -6.84 -37.71 29.96
N LEU A 26 -7.06 -39.02 30.17
CA LEU A 26 -7.06 -39.99 29.07
C LEU A 26 -8.27 -39.84 28.13
N THR A 27 -9.44 -39.42 28.64
CA THR A 27 -10.61 -39.16 27.82
C THR A 27 -10.54 -37.77 27.15
N PHE A 28 -9.89 -36.77 27.78
CA PHE A 28 -9.65 -35.45 27.21
C PHE A 28 -8.48 -35.44 26.22
N ALA A 29 -7.56 -36.42 26.24
CA ALA A 29 -6.56 -36.55 25.18
C ALA A 29 -7.14 -36.91 23.81
N TYR A 30 -8.41 -37.28 23.74
CA TYR A 30 -9.14 -37.57 22.48
C TYR A 30 -10.04 -36.45 21.99
N THR A 31 -10.18 -35.38 22.74
CA THR A 31 -10.90 -34.18 22.30
C THR A 31 -9.93 -33.00 22.20
N MET A 32 -9.16 -32.94 21.13
CA MET A 32 -8.48 -31.68 20.82
C MET A 32 -9.55 -30.64 20.44
N GLN A 33 -9.78 -29.70 21.34
CA GLN A 33 -10.44 -28.45 20.99
C GLN A 33 -9.50 -27.66 20.10
N ASP A 34 -9.59 -27.89 18.82
CA ASP A 34 -8.96 -26.97 17.91
C ASP A 34 -9.91 -25.87 17.49
N ILE A 35 -9.37 -24.70 17.52
CA ILE A 35 -9.85 -23.41 17.13
C ILE A 35 -11.20 -23.51 16.41
N GLY A 36 -12.29 -23.45 17.19
CA GLY A 36 -13.64 -23.40 16.63
C GLY A 36 -13.79 -22.20 15.72
N VAL A 37 -14.37 -22.41 14.55
CA VAL A 37 -14.73 -21.31 13.66
C VAL A 37 -15.91 -20.58 14.28
N ASN A 38 -15.74 -19.29 14.55
CA ASN A 38 -16.87 -18.41 14.91
C ASN A 38 -17.78 -18.26 13.69
N ILE A 39 -18.94 -18.88 13.75
CA ILE A 39 -20.05 -18.60 12.84
C ILE A 39 -21.09 -17.77 13.58
N ALA A 40 -21.96 -17.06 12.86
CA ALA A 40 -22.96 -16.15 13.43
C ALA A 40 -23.85 -16.76 14.55
N SER A 41 -23.80 -18.08 14.73
CA SER A 41 -24.57 -18.85 15.74
C SER A 41 -23.72 -19.50 16.85
N GLY A 42 -22.40 -19.25 16.93
CA GLY A 42 -21.50 -19.79 17.95
C GLY A 42 -20.25 -20.52 17.40
N ASN A 43 -19.53 -21.21 18.29
CA ASN A 43 -18.34 -21.98 17.93
C ASN A 43 -18.70 -23.35 17.38
N TYR A 44 -18.12 -23.74 16.26
CA TYR A 44 -18.23 -25.07 15.68
C TYR A 44 -16.97 -25.87 15.97
N ASN A 45 -17.11 -27.09 16.52
CA ASN A 45 -16.02 -27.94 16.93
C ASN A 45 -15.93 -29.21 16.09
N VAL A 46 -14.76 -29.84 16.13
CA VAL A 46 -14.48 -31.10 15.46
C VAL A 46 -14.22 -32.22 16.49
N ILE A 47 -14.68 -33.42 16.19
CA ILE A 47 -14.25 -34.64 16.87
C ILE A 47 -13.04 -35.16 16.12
N TYR A 48 -11.91 -35.21 16.83
CA TYR A 48 -10.66 -35.86 16.38
C TYR A 48 -10.47 -37.14 17.20
N SER A 49 -10.17 -38.24 16.55
CA SER A 49 -9.86 -39.49 17.21
C SER A 49 -8.59 -40.07 16.60
N GLY A 50 -7.62 -40.45 17.45
CA GLY A 50 -6.32 -40.95 17.05
C GLY A 50 -5.15 -40.20 17.71
N SER A 51 -3.91 -40.45 17.25
CA SER A 51 -2.74 -39.72 17.74
C SER A 51 -2.63 -38.36 17.11
N ALA A 52 -2.50 -37.32 17.92
CA ALA A 52 -2.23 -35.96 17.46
C ALA A 52 -0.71 -35.66 17.39
N THR A 53 0.13 -36.49 18.00
CA THR A 53 1.58 -36.33 18.00
C THR A 53 2.21 -37.34 17.05
N LEU A 54 3.22 -36.94 16.29
CA LEU A 54 4.00 -37.87 15.49
C LEU A 54 4.66 -38.92 16.41
N PRO A 55 4.58 -40.21 16.08
CA PRO A 55 5.17 -41.27 16.90
C PRO A 55 6.70 -41.18 16.86
N THR A 56 7.34 -41.66 17.93
CA THR A 56 8.78 -41.84 17.95
C THR A 56 9.15 -43.16 17.27
N GLY A 57 10.18 -43.16 16.45
CA GLY A 57 10.67 -44.32 15.73
C GLY A 57 11.89 -43.97 14.90
N THR A 58 12.55 -45.02 14.36
CA THR A 58 13.65 -44.82 13.41
C THR A 58 13.13 -45.03 12.00
N LEU A 59 13.44 -44.10 11.12
CA LEU A 59 13.15 -44.23 9.69
C LEU A 59 14.36 -44.88 9.00
N ASN A 60 14.10 -45.93 8.23
CA ASN A 60 15.09 -46.54 7.34
C ASN A 60 14.65 -46.32 5.88
N PRO A 61 15.57 -46.32 4.92
CA PRO A 61 15.21 -46.18 3.51
C PRO A 61 14.25 -47.30 3.05
N VAL A 62 13.18 -46.89 2.36
CA VAL A 62 12.11 -47.77 1.84
C VAL A 62 11.76 -47.38 0.42
N VAL A 63 11.52 -48.37 -0.44
CA VAL A 63 11.11 -48.17 -1.82
C VAL A 63 9.72 -47.53 -1.88
N ASP A 64 9.57 -46.40 -2.58
CA ASP A 64 8.36 -45.62 -2.63
C ASP A 64 7.12 -46.44 -3.08
N SER A 65 7.30 -47.39 -3.98
CA SER A 65 6.19 -48.21 -4.49
C SER A 65 5.64 -49.20 -3.43
N SER A 66 6.38 -49.45 -2.35
CA SER A 66 5.92 -50.30 -1.26
C SER A 66 5.02 -49.57 -0.24
N ILE A 67 4.95 -48.25 -0.32
CA ILE A 67 4.17 -47.40 0.61
C ILE A 67 2.71 -47.34 0.17
N SER A 68 1.83 -47.80 1.07
CA SER A 68 0.37 -47.78 0.89
C SER A 68 -0.33 -47.48 2.23
N ALA A 69 -1.63 -47.24 2.23
CA ALA A 69 -2.42 -47.02 3.42
C ALA A 69 -2.31 -48.22 4.45
N THR A 70 -2.01 -49.42 3.96
CA THR A 70 -1.88 -50.63 4.75
C THR A 70 -0.46 -50.93 5.22
N THR A 71 0.53 -50.13 4.81
CA THR A 71 1.95 -50.34 5.22
C THR A 71 2.05 -50.42 6.73
N SER A 72 2.76 -51.46 7.21
CA SER A 72 2.96 -51.77 8.62
C SER A 72 4.44 -51.99 8.98
N SER A 73 5.36 -51.58 8.09
CA SER A 73 6.81 -51.64 8.35
C SER A 73 7.20 -50.77 9.55
N THR A 74 8.17 -51.22 10.33
CA THR A 74 8.80 -50.43 11.40
C THR A 74 9.79 -49.39 10.88
N ASP A 75 10.10 -49.43 9.57
CA ASP A 75 11.03 -48.53 8.90
C ASP A 75 10.35 -47.19 8.49
N VAL A 76 9.05 -47.10 8.69
CA VAL A 76 8.27 -45.90 8.39
C VAL A 76 7.53 -45.38 9.62
N MET A 77 7.32 -44.08 9.67
CA MET A 77 6.47 -43.46 10.68
C MET A 77 5.03 -43.41 10.16
N LYS A 78 4.09 -43.97 10.93
CA LYS A 78 2.68 -44.04 10.56
C LYS A 78 1.77 -43.47 11.65
N VAL A 79 0.87 -42.59 11.26
CA VAL A 79 -0.17 -42.05 12.15
C VAL A 79 -1.54 -42.32 11.53
N THR A 80 -2.49 -42.74 12.36
CA THR A 80 -3.88 -42.92 11.96
C THR A 80 -4.76 -42.04 12.83
N PHE A 81 -5.71 -41.35 12.19
CA PHE A 81 -6.69 -40.48 12.89
C PHE A 81 -7.99 -40.40 12.10
N SER A 82 -9.03 -39.89 12.75
CA SER A 82 -10.31 -39.63 12.09
C SER A 82 -10.87 -38.29 12.49
N VAL A 83 -11.69 -37.71 11.59
CA VAL A 83 -12.22 -36.34 11.71
C VAL A 83 -13.69 -36.30 11.35
N LYS A 84 -14.55 -35.69 12.19
CA LYS A 84 -15.93 -35.34 11.87
C LYS A 84 -16.42 -34.14 12.69
N GLY A 85 -17.54 -33.57 12.31
CA GLY A 85 -18.18 -32.51 13.09
C GLY A 85 -18.62 -32.99 14.49
N ALA A 86 -18.43 -32.16 15.50
CA ALA A 86 -18.81 -32.46 16.89
C ALA A 86 -20.30 -32.24 17.17
N GLN A 87 -21.00 -31.46 16.34
CA GLN A 87 -22.38 -31.08 16.47
C GLN A 87 -23.03 -30.89 15.09
N SER A 88 -24.36 -30.83 15.04
CA SER A 88 -25.07 -30.44 13.82
C SER A 88 -24.68 -29.04 13.41
N ASN A 89 -24.40 -28.85 12.14
CA ASN A 89 -24.12 -27.51 11.61
C ASN A 89 -25.41 -26.67 11.69
N PRO A 90 -25.47 -25.59 12.49
CA PRO A 90 -26.65 -24.78 12.66
C PRO A 90 -26.97 -23.87 11.47
N THR A 91 -26.08 -23.82 10.48
CA THR A 91 -26.22 -23.05 9.25
C THR A 91 -25.94 -23.97 8.07
N ASP A 92 -26.56 -23.73 6.92
CA ASP A 92 -26.30 -24.45 5.67
C ASP A 92 -24.94 -24.11 5.04
N ILE A 93 -24.05 -23.43 5.78
CA ILE A 93 -22.71 -23.07 5.31
C ILE A 93 -21.81 -24.31 5.42
N PRO A 94 -21.18 -24.76 4.35
CA PRO A 94 -20.23 -25.85 4.41
C PRO A 94 -19.06 -25.52 5.34
N ILE A 95 -18.78 -26.42 6.29
CA ILE A 95 -17.56 -26.37 7.10
C ILE A 95 -16.50 -27.16 6.35
N ILE A 96 -15.36 -26.55 6.14
CA ILE A 96 -14.20 -27.15 5.48
C ILE A 96 -13.01 -27.16 6.44
N TYR A 97 -12.05 -28.06 6.20
CA TYR A 97 -10.86 -28.17 7.05
C TYR A 97 -9.59 -28.50 6.28
N ASP A 98 -8.48 -28.19 6.92
CA ASP A 98 -7.15 -28.62 6.55
C ASP A 98 -6.59 -29.62 7.54
N VAL A 99 -5.75 -30.53 7.05
CA VAL A 99 -4.86 -31.35 7.85
C VAL A 99 -3.49 -30.70 7.83
N THR A 100 -2.99 -30.29 8.98
CA THR A 100 -1.77 -29.48 9.12
C THR A 100 -0.82 -30.13 10.10
N LEU A 101 0.49 -30.11 9.80
CA LEU A 101 1.54 -30.34 10.80
C LEU A 101 1.82 -29.01 11.49
N THR A 102 1.86 -29.02 12.82
CA THR A 102 2.18 -27.86 13.68
C THR A 102 3.22 -28.25 14.71
N ASP A 103 3.80 -27.25 15.37
CA ASP A 103 4.90 -27.44 16.34
C ASP A 103 6.01 -28.31 15.73
N LEU A 104 6.24 -28.13 14.43
CA LEU A 104 7.20 -28.92 13.67
C LEU A 104 8.62 -28.45 14.01
N ASP A 105 9.31 -29.24 14.81
CA ASP A 105 10.75 -29.05 15.11
C ASP A 105 11.55 -29.96 14.16
N MET A 106 12.05 -29.35 13.08
CA MET A 106 12.73 -30.06 12.00
C MET A 106 13.99 -29.29 11.59
N PRO A 107 15.18 -29.87 11.80
CA PRO A 107 16.42 -29.28 11.34
C PRO A 107 16.48 -29.17 9.83
N SER A 108 17.28 -28.22 9.35
CA SER A 108 17.37 -27.86 7.91
C SER A 108 17.75 -29.08 7.03
N GLU A 109 18.56 -29.97 7.54
CA GLU A 109 19.05 -31.18 6.83
C GLU A 109 17.92 -32.17 6.54
N LEU A 110 16.86 -32.18 7.37
CA LEU A 110 15.67 -33.00 7.15
C LEU A 110 14.65 -32.38 6.23
N ARG A 111 14.84 -31.11 5.83
CA ARG A 111 14.09 -30.48 4.77
C ARG A 111 14.65 -30.92 3.42
N HIS A 112 14.35 -32.14 3.06
CA HIS A 112 15.05 -32.88 2.02
C HIS A 112 14.07 -33.62 1.09
N PRO A 113 14.31 -33.69 -0.23
CA PRO A 113 13.41 -34.36 -1.18
C PRO A 113 13.26 -35.87 -0.91
N LEU A 114 14.23 -36.50 -0.27
CA LEU A 114 14.17 -37.94 0.09
C LEU A 114 13.36 -38.20 1.36
N LEU A 115 13.12 -37.22 2.23
CA LEU A 115 12.19 -37.38 3.34
C LEU A 115 10.79 -37.10 2.82
N LYS A 116 10.04 -38.17 2.57
CA LYS A 116 8.74 -38.11 1.89
C LYS A 116 7.58 -38.41 2.82
N TRP A 117 6.39 -38.03 2.38
CA TRP A 117 5.15 -38.31 3.08
C TRP A 117 4.00 -38.59 2.12
N ARG A 118 3.01 -39.39 2.59
CA ARG A 118 1.71 -39.62 1.96
C ARG A 118 0.60 -39.49 2.98
N LEU A 119 -0.47 -38.82 2.54
CA LEU A 119 -1.72 -38.69 3.28
C LEU A 119 -2.82 -39.46 2.52
N TYR A 120 -3.37 -40.48 3.15
CA TYR A 120 -4.48 -41.26 2.64
C TYR A 120 -5.76 -40.83 3.36
N LYS A 121 -6.88 -40.76 2.63
CA LYS A 121 -8.21 -40.52 3.18
C LYS A 121 -9.10 -41.70 2.79
N ASN A 122 -9.70 -42.37 3.78
CA ASN A 122 -10.55 -43.55 3.56
C ASN A 122 -9.87 -44.61 2.67
N SER A 123 -8.58 -44.87 2.94
CA SER A 123 -7.68 -45.75 2.21
C SER A 123 -7.26 -45.34 0.80
N ASN A 124 -7.74 -44.25 0.27
CA ASN A 124 -7.32 -43.69 -1.02
C ASN A 124 -6.20 -42.67 -0.80
N LEU A 125 -5.19 -42.67 -1.67
CA LEU A 125 -4.16 -41.63 -1.65
C LEU A 125 -4.82 -40.30 -1.94
N LEU A 126 -4.64 -39.33 -1.02
CA LEU A 126 -5.20 -37.99 -1.16
C LEU A 126 -4.12 -37.01 -1.63
N TYR A 127 -2.98 -37.00 -0.91
CA TYR A 127 -1.83 -36.15 -1.23
C TYR A 127 -0.53 -36.85 -0.91
N GLU A 128 0.52 -36.47 -1.61
CA GLU A 128 1.91 -36.87 -1.32
C GLU A 128 2.86 -35.70 -1.57
N GLY A 129 4.04 -35.74 -0.94
CA GLY A 129 5.07 -34.74 -1.09
C GLY A 129 6.36 -35.11 -0.36
N SER A 130 7.26 -34.17 -0.31
CA SER A 130 8.50 -34.25 0.50
C SER A 130 8.52 -33.11 1.55
N PHE A 131 9.47 -33.21 2.48
CA PHE A 131 9.69 -32.14 3.46
C PHE A 131 10.65 -31.05 2.96
N GLU A 132 11.10 -31.13 1.71
CA GLU A 132 11.94 -30.11 1.06
C GLU A 132 11.30 -28.71 1.14
N ASP A 133 9.98 -28.63 0.95
CA ASP A 133 9.22 -27.38 0.90
C ASP A 133 8.81 -26.85 2.28
N VAL A 134 9.22 -27.49 3.37
CA VAL A 134 8.89 -27.02 4.72
C VAL A 134 9.72 -25.77 5.04
N LYS A 135 9.05 -24.62 5.17
CA LYS A 135 9.68 -23.32 5.43
C LYS A 135 9.53 -22.84 6.88
N SER A 136 8.57 -23.41 7.64
CA SER A 136 8.27 -22.99 9.01
C SER A 136 7.98 -24.19 9.91
N ASN A 137 7.58 -23.93 11.16
CA ASN A 137 7.09 -24.94 12.10
C ASN A 137 5.64 -25.39 11.84
N ARG A 138 5.02 -24.91 10.73
CA ARG A 138 3.68 -25.29 10.28
C ARG A 138 3.75 -25.70 8.81
N TYR A 139 3.09 -26.81 8.45
CA TYR A 139 3.03 -27.31 7.10
C TYR A 139 1.66 -27.94 6.80
N ILE A 140 0.95 -27.44 5.79
CA ILE A 140 -0.37 -27.94 5.40
C ILE A 140 -0.20 -29.15 4.49
N LEU A 141 -0.79 -30.28 4.87
CA LEU A 141 -0.75 -31.53 4.10
C LEU A 141 -1.83 -31.61 3.02
N THR A 142 -2.92 -30.83 3.17
CA THR A 142 -4.04 -30.80 2.23
C THR A 142 -3.93 -29.63 1.25
N SER A 143 -3.51 -29.85 0.02
CA SER A 143 -3.45 -28.79 -0.99
C SER A 143 -4.83 -28.18 -1.28
N THR A 144 -5.89 -28.99 -1.16
CA THR A 144 -7.28 -28.53 -1.23
C THR A 144 -8.01 -28.87 0.06
N GLN A 145 -8.73 -27.90 0.62
CA GLN A 145 -9.51 -28.09 1.83
C GLN A 145 -10.57 -29.19 1.67
N GLN A 146 -10.79 -29.92 2.73
CA GLN A 146 -11.72 -31.04 2.78
C GLN A 146 -13.04 -30.59 3.38
N ASN A 147 -14.17 -31.11 2.88
CA ASN A 147 -15.46 -30.90 3.51
C ASN A 147 -15.54 -31.70 4.80
N LEU A 148 -15.91 -31.05 5.90
CA LEU A 148 -16.05 -31.71 7.20
C LEU A 148 -17.30 -32.62 7.19
N PRO A 149 -17.16 -33.95 7.47
CA PRO A 149 -18.32 -34.80 7.62
C PRO A 149 -19.25 -34.29 8.73
N THR A 150 -20.55 -34.34 8.50
CA THR A 150 -21.54 -33.95 9.51
C THR A 150 -21.47 -34.85 10.74
N TYR A 151 -22.01 -34.41 11.87
CA TYR A 151 -22.05 -35.16 13.11
C TYR A 151 -22.64 -36.58 12.95
N SER A 152 -23.69 -36.73 12.14
CA SER A 152 -24.36 -38.01 11.86
C SER A 152 -23.67 -38.87 10.80
N ALA A 153 -22.73 -38.32 10.05
CA ALA A 153 -22.01 -39.04 9.01
C ALA A 153 -20.86 -39.90 9.58
N SER A 154 -20.36 -40.85 8.79
CA SER A 154 -19.12 -41.56 9.07
C SER A 154 -17.95 -40.56 9.08
N PRO A 155 -16.99 -40.72 9.99
CA PRO A 155 -15.82 -39.85 10.00
C PRO A 155 -14.95 -40.07 8.76
N ASP A 156 -14.23 -39.04 8.36
CA ASP A 156 -13.10 -39.18 7.44
C ASP A 156 -11.93 -39.86 8.19
N ASN A 157 -11.46 -41.01 7.69
CA ASN A 157 -10.38 -41.74 8.26
C ASN A 157 -9.08 -41.48 7.51
N TYR A 158 -8.04 -41.09 8.23
CA TYR A 158 -6.74 -40.73 7.66
C TYR A 158 -5.66 -41.70 8.05
N VAL A 159 -4.73 -41.92 7.12
CA VAL A 159 -3.45 -42.56 7.34
C VAL A 159 -2.37 -41.63 6.82
N PHE A 160 -1.50 -41.16 7.70
CA PHE A 160 -0.34 -40.34 7.37
C PHE A 160 0.91 -41.14 7.56
N ILE A 161 1.76 -41.23 6.52
CA ILE A 161 2.99 -42.04 6.53
C ILE A 161 4.14 -41.13 6.12
N ILE A 162 5.27 -41.27 6.85
CA ILE A 162 6.54 -40.59 6.56
C ILE A 162 7.60 -41.67 6.41
N TRP A 163 8.45 -41.54 5.40
CA TRP A 163 9.56 -42.45 5.15
C TRP A 163 10.74 -41.74 4.49
N ILE A 164 11.93 -42.39 4.55
CA ILE A 164 13.07 -42.01 3.72
C ILE A 164 12.96 -42.80 2.42
N SER A 165 12.94 -42.11 1.29
CA SER A 165 12.83 -42.71 -0.05
C SER A 165 14.14 -43.41 -0.40
N GLU A 166 14.06 -44.72 -0.74
CA GLU A 166 15.12 -45.42 -1.42
C GLU A 166 14.93 -45.22 -2.92
N GLN A 167 15.84 -44.51 -3.58
CA GLN A 167 15.70 -44.12 -4.99
C GLN A 167 15.80 -45.27 -6.00
N CYS A 168 16.07 -46.46 -5.54
CA CYS A 168 16.25 -47.59 -6.42
C CYS A 168 14.90 -48.21 -6.83
N THR A 169 14.48 -47.96 -8.04
CA THR A 169 13.43 -48.70 -8.73
C THR A 169 14.09 -49.72 -9.66
N GLY A 170 14.43 -50.91 -9.18
CA GLY A 170 15.05 -51.95 -9.98
C GLY A 170 16.08 -52.78 -9.25
N ASP A 171 16.84 -53.57 -9.98
CA ASP A 171 17.90 -54.43 -9.40
C ASP A 171 18.90 -53.58 -8.61
N ILE A 172 19.08 -53.93 -7.34
CA ILE A 172 19.96 -53.24 -6.37
C ILE A 172 21.41 -53.11 -6.86
N THR A 173 21.80 -53.87 -7.88
CA THR A 173 23.14 -53.88 -8.48
C THR A 173 23.33 -52.75 -9.52
N THR A 174 22.29 -52.04 -9.90
CA THR A 174 22.33 -50.97 -10.93
C THR A 174 22.02 -49.57 -10.37
N CYS A 175 21.90 -49.41 -9.08
CA CYS A 175 21.62 -48.18 -8.41
C CYS A 175 22.84 -47.25 -8.40
N SER A 176 22.90 -46.28 -9.29
CA SER A 176 23.85 -45.19 -9.17
C SER A 176 23.20 -44.06 -8.37
N VAL A 177 23.73 -43.82 -7.19
CA VAL A 177 23.37 -42.66 -6.37
C VAL A 177 23.99 -41.44 -7.03
N ASP A 178 23.18 -40.51 -7.53
CA ASP A 178 23.64 -39.19 -7.95
C ASP A 178 24.11 -38.45 -6.69
N ASP A 179 25.33 -37.88 -6.71
CA ASP A 179 25.92 -37.18 -5.57
C ASP A 179 25.06 -36.03 -5.00
N SER A 180 24.02 -35.58 -5.72
CA SER A 180 23.07 -34.57 -5.28
C SER A 180 22.00 -35.09 -4.27
N ASN A 181 21.91 -36.42 -4.05
CA ASN A 181 20.91 -37.08 -3.22
C ASN A 181 21.51 -37.91 -2.10
N ASP A 182 22.58 -37.42 -1.49
CA ASP A 182 23.25 -38.10 -0.39
C ASP A 182 22.37 -38.15 0.87
N ILE A 183 21.89 -39.36 1.21
CA ILE A 183 21.14 -39.61 2.46
C ILE A 183 21.98 -39.46 3.73
N SER A 184 23.31 -39.32 3.60
CA SER A 184 24.19 -39.15 4.77
C SER A 184 23.85 -37.93 5.61
N SER A 185 23.32 -36.86 5.00
CA SER A 185 22.84 -35.66 5.69
C SER A 185 21.65 -35.91 6.61
N LEU A 186 20.84 -36.94 6.33
CA LEU A 186 19.67 -37.33 7.12
C LEU A 186 20.01 -38.21 8.34
N LEU A 187 21.22 -38.80 8.36
CA LEU A 187 21.61 -39.71 9.40
C LEU A 187 21.73 -39.03 10.78
N ASN A 188 21.25 -39.73 11.82
CA ASN A 188 21.28 -39.26 13.22
C ASN A 188 20.55 -37.89 13.42
N LYS A 189 19.65 -37.53 12.55
CA LYS A 189 18.77 -36.38 12.71
C LYS A 189 17.41 -36.84 13.26
N SER A 190 16.76 -35.97 14.00
CA SER A 190 15.41 -36.22 14.52
C SER A 190 14.51 -35.02 14.27
N PHE A 191 13.22 -35.27 14.16
CA PHE A 191 12.20 -34.23 14.12
C PHE A 191 11.00 -34.64 14.96
N SER A 192 10.19 -33.63 15.33
CA SER A 192 8.94 -33.87 16.03
C SER A 192 7.89 -32.93 15.49
N GLY A 193 6.62 -33.24 15.74
CA GLY A 193 5.50 -32.39 15.28
C GLY A 193 4.16 -32.94 15.75
N LYS A 194 3.11 -32.17 15.50
CA LYS A 194 1.73 -32.52 15.81
C LYS A 194 0.85 -32.41 14.57
N ILE A 195 -0.18 -33.24 14.50
CA ILE A 195 -1.24 -33.17 13.52
C ILE A 195 -2.34 -32.29 14.10
N ARG A 196 -2.79 -31.32 13.35
CA ARG A 196 -3.86 -30.39 13.69
C ARG A 196 -4.90 -30.34 12.59
N ILE A 197 -6.19 -30.20 12.99
CA ILE A 197 -7.30 -29.96 12.07
C ILE A 197 -7.68 -28.47 12.17
N GLU A 198 -7.55 -27.76 11.08
CA GLU A 198 -7.88 -26.33 11.02
C GLU A 198 -9.18 -26.13 10.26
N LEU A 199 -10.19 -25.62 10.95
CA LEU A 199 -11.53 -25.38 10.39
C LEU A 199 -11.65 -24.03 9.69
N SER A 200 -12.50 -23.98 8.66
CA SER A 200 -12.86 -22.73 7.96
C SER A 200 -14.29 -22.84 7.41
N THR A 201 -14.94 -21.72 7.18
CA THR A 201 -16.25 -21.63 6.53
C THR A 201 -16.17 -21.20 5.06
N LYS A 202 -14.99 -20.86 4.58
CA LYS A 202 -14.75 -20.41 3.19
C LYS A 202 -13.70 -21.30 2.54
N GLY A 203 -13.99 -21.75 1.32
CA GLY A 203 -12.99 -22.38 0.48
C GLY A 203 -11.85 -21.39 0.21
N LYS A 204 -10.61 -21.79 0.50
CA LYS A 204 -9.42 -21.05 0.11
C LYS A 204 -9.08 -21.39 -1.33
N THR A 205 -8.65 -20.38 -2.09
CA THR A 205 -8.16 -20.57 -3.46
C THR A 205 -6.87 -21.38 -3.48
N SER A 206 -6.45 -21.83 -4.66
CA SER A 206 -5.27 -22.69 -4.89
C SER A 206 -3.93 -21.95 -4.71
N PHE A 207 -3.78 -21.13 -3.69
CA PHE A 207 -2.49 -20.51 -3.35
C PHE A 207 -1.61 -21.50 -2.58
N ASP A 208 -0.29 -21.36 -2.72
CA ASP A 208 0.64 -22.09 -1.86
C ASP A 208 0.52 -21.59 -0.41
N ARG A 209 -0.24 -22.33 0.39
CA ARG A 209 -0.54 -22.01 1.79
C ARG A 209 0.64 -22.31 2.73
N ASN A 210 1.67 -22.97 2.24
CA ASN A 210 2.91 -23.20 2.96
C ASN A 210 3.95 -22.08 2.72
N ALA A 211 3.72 -21.21 1.75
CA ALA A 211 4.57 -20.05 1.56
C ALA A 211 4.56 -19.13 2.79
N LEU A 212 5.73 -18.68 3.22
CA LEU A 212 5.86 -17.82 4.41
C LEU A 212 5.02 -16.55 4.32
N ALA A 213 4.98 -15.94 3.13
CA ALA A 213 4.15 -14.75 2.89
C ALA A 213 2.65 -15.03 3.06
N TYR A 214 2.17 -16.21 2.67
CA TYR A 214 0.78 -16.61 2.91
C TYR A 214 0.49 -16.78 4.41
N GLN A 215 1.39 -17.41 5.15
CA GLN A 215 1.25 -17.58 6.60
C GLN A 215 1.22 -16.22 7.32
N THR A 216 2.02 -15.25 6.86
CA THR A 216 1.95 -13.88 7.38
C THR A 216 0.59 -13.24 7.08
N LEU A 217 0.03 -13.40 5.87
CA LEU A 217 -1.33 -12.92 5.58
C LEU A 217 -2.41 -13.57 6.47
N GLU A 218 -2.26 -14.86 6.80
CA GLU A 218 -3.15 -15.53 7.75
C GLU A 218 -3.03 -14.92 9.15
N GLN A 219 -1.81 -14.66 9.63
CA GLN A 219 -1.55 -13.99 10.91
C GLN A 219 -2.19 -12.60 10.97
N LEU A 220 -2.17 -11.84 9.87
CA LEU A 220 -2.82 -10.54 9.73
C LEU A 220 -4.34 -10.63 9.57
N GLY A 221 -4.92 -11.82 9.38
CA GLY A 221 -6.34 -12.02 9.08
C GLY A 221 -6.75 -11.60 7.66
N LEU A 222 -5.79 -11.45 6.75
CA LEU A 222 -6.00 -10.90 5.39
C LEU A 222 -6.03 -11.98 4.29
N SER A 223 -5.74 -13.25 4.60
CA SER A 223 -5.66 -14.32 3.60
C SER A 223 -6.96 -14.58 2.84
N ASN A 224 -8.11 -14.23 3.41
CA ASN A 224 -9.41 -14.35 2.75
C ASN A 224 -9.69 -13.25 1.71
N ASN A 225 -8.84 -12.22 1.64
CA ASN A 225 -9.00 -11.07 0.76
C ASN A 225 -8.12 -11.15 -0.50
N ILE A 226 -7.41 -12.27 -0.69
CA ILE A 226 -6.52 -12.46 -1.83
C ILE A 226 -7.38 -12.63 -3.09
N LYS A 227 -7.05 -11.84 -4.11
CA LYS A 227 -7.63 -11.92 -5.46
C LYS A 227 -6.64 -12.62 -6.40
N THR A 228 -7.16 -13.22 -7.46
CA THR A 228 -6.35 -13.85 -8.50
C THR A 228 -6.10 -12.91 -9.67
N ARG A 229 -4.90 -12.94 -10.22
CA ARG A 229 -4.54 -12.37 -11.51
C ARG A 229 -3.91 -13.46 -12.38
N THR A 230 -4.11 -13.37 -13.66
CA THR A 230 -3.54 -14.32 -14.63
C THR A 230 -2.22 -13.84 -15.21
N SER A 231 -1.83 -12.59 -14.95
CA SER A 231 -0.62 -11.96 -15.50
C SER A 231 -0.22 -10.74 -14.64
N ASP A 232 1.06 -10.47 -14.55
CA ASP A 232 1.62 -9.23 -14.00
C ASP A 232 1.80 -8.14 -15.07
N THR A 233 1.14 -8.26 -16.20
CA THR A 233 0.96 -7.18 -17.16
C THR A 233 -0.18 -6.28 -16.69
N PHE A 234 0.10 -5.01 -16.52
CA PHE A 234 -0.89 -4.02 -16.07
C PHE A 234 -1.22 -3.08 -17.21
N THR A 235 -2.50 -2.95 -17.50
CA THR A 235 -2.99 -1.91 -18.41
C THR A 235 -3.25 -0.63 -17.64
N LYS A 236 -3.06 0.52 -18.29
CA LYS A 236 -3.39 1.81 -17.68
C LYS A 236 -4.86 1.78 -17.23
N PRO A 237 -5.13 1.99 -15.93
CA PRO A 237 -6.50 2.00 -15.46
C PRO A 237 -7.30 3.10 -16.16
N ALA A 238 -8.54 2.77 -16.54
CA ALA A 238 -9.55 3.75 -16.90
C ALA A 238 -10.54 3.83 -15.73
N PRO A 239 -10.23 4.60 -14.66
CA PRO A 239 -11.09 4.64 -13.51
C PRO A 239 -12.43 5.24 -13.91
N SER A 240 -13.51 4.56 -13.56
CA SER A 240 -14.83 5.16 -13.60
C SER A 240 -14.99 6.10 -12.39
N ILE A 241 -15.64 7.24 -12.61
CA ILE A 241 -15.92 8.14 -11.51
C ILE A 241 -17.05 7.52 -10.69
N LYS A 242 -16.76 7.18 -9.44
CA LYS A 242 -17.73 6.62 -8.50
C LYS A 242 -18.63 7.70 -7.92
N SER A 243 -18.04 8.83 -7.57
CA SER A 243 -18.81 9.95 -7.03
C SER A 243 -18.13 11.29 -7.26
N TYR A 244 -18.96 12.34 -7.28
CA TYR A 244 -18.55 13.74 -7.28
C TYR A 244 -18.88 14.36 -5.92
N LYS A 245 -18.22 15.48 -5.60
CA LYS A 245 -18.58 16.39 -4.51
C LYS A 245 -18.76 17.80 -5.03
N ALA A 246 -19.62 18.57 -4.37
CA ALA A 246 -19.73 20.00 -4.57
C ALA A 246 -18.58 20.70 -3.83
N ASP A 247 -17.78 21.47 -4.52
CA ASP A 247 -16.67 22.17 -3.91
C ASP A 247 -16.59 23.64 -4.37
N MET A 248 -16.22 24.49 -3.43
CA MET A 248 -15.93 25.89 -3.76
C MET A 248 -14.65 25.95 -4.60
N VAL A 249 -14.68 26.67 -5.70
CA VAL A 249 -13.55 26.79 -6.60
C VAL A 249 -12.37 27.43 -5.86
N ARG A 250 -11.30 26.67 -5.70
CA ARG A 250 -10.03 27.11 -5.09
C ARG A 250 -8.95 27.14 -6.15
N THR A 251 -8.01 28.04 -6.00
CA THR A 251 -6.85 28.15 -6.88
C THR A 251 -5.58 28.08 -6.02
N ASN A 252 -4.64 27.28 -6.43
CA ASN A 252 -3.31 27.21 -5.84
C ASN A 252 -2.35 28.10 -6.63
N TYR A 253 -1.41 28.71 -5.93
CA TYR A 253 -0.33 29.47 -6.54
C TYR A 253 0.99 29.17 -5.82
N THR A 254 1.99 28.73 -6.56
CA THR A 254 3.34 28.45 -6.04
C THR A 254 4.29 29.58 -6.46
N ARG A 255 5.16 30.01 -5.54
CA ARG A 255 6.18 31.02 -5.78
C ARG A 255 7.56 30.48 -5.49
N ILE A 256 8.44 30.60 -6.46
CA ILE A 256 9.88 30.53 -6.28
C ILE A 256 10.38 31.93 -5.91
N ASN A 257 11.41 32.03 -5.08
CA ASN A 257 11.99 33.30 -4.63
C ASN A 257 11.00 34.20 -3.89
N ALA A 258 10.30 33.65 -2.92
CA ALA A 258 9.25 34.31 -2.14
C ALA A 258 9.74 35.57 -1.38
N SER A 259 11.05 35.71 -1.18
CA SER A 259 11.64 36.89 -0.53
C SER A 259 11.44 38.22 -1.30
N ASN A 260 11.18 38.13 -2.60
CA ASN A 260 10.96 39.30 -3.47
C ASN A 260 9.48 39.62 -3.68
N TYR A 261 8.57 38.89 -3.05
CA TYR A 261 7.14 39.07 -3.23
C TYR A 261 6.49 39.67 -1.99
N TYR A 262 5.67 40.71 -2.21
CA TYR A 262 4.87 41.38 -1.18
C TYR A 262 3.39 41.24 -1.49
N TYR A 263 2.58 41.12 -0.43
CA TYR A 263 1.13 41.08 -0.51
C TYR A 263 0.54 42.29 0.23
N THR A 264 -0.45 42.94 -0.35
CA THR A 264 -1.35 43.82 0.37
C THR A 264 -2.50 42.97 0.90
N TYR A 265 -2.67 42.92 2.20
CA TYR A 265 -3.63 42.07 2.90
C TYR A 265 -4.36 42.82 4.00
N ALA A 266 -5.55 42.33 4.35
CA ALA A 266 -6.35 42.87 5.45
C ALA A 266 -7.20 41.77 6.11
N ASP A 267 -7.69 42.03 7.33
CA ASP A 267 -8.61 41.15 8.05
C ASP A 267 -10.03 41.21 7.47
N SER A 268 -10.39 42.34 6.82
CA SER A 268 -11.72 42.56 6.25
C SER A 268 -11.68 43.44 5.01
N TYR A 269 -12.79 43.47 4.34
CA TYR A 269 -13.01 44.37 3.17
C TYR A 269 -14.33 45.08 3.28
N THR A 270 -14.47 46.20 2.56
CA THR A 270 -15.74 46.83 2.25
C THR A 270 -16.09 46.57 0.80
N PHE A 271 -17.40 46.39 0.54
CA PHE A 271 -17.91 46.19 -0.80
C PHE A 271 -18.79 47.37 -1.20
N SER A 272 -18.55 47.93 -2.38
CA SER A 272 -19.24 49.10 -2.89
C SER A 272 -19.58 48.97 -4.38
N LEU A 273 -20.19 50.00 -4.97
CA LEU A 273 -20.45 50.04 -6.44
C LEU A 273 -19.15 50.03 -7.26
N ASN A 274 -18.05 50.42 -6.67
CA ASN A 274 -16.74 50.43 -7.33
C ASN A 274 -15.93 49.16 -7.13
N GLY A 275 -16.50 48.14 -6.50
CA GLY A 275 -15.83 46.89 -6.19
C GLY A 275 -15.42 46.78 -4.72
N TYR A 276 -14.26 46.16 -4.47
CA TYR A 276 -13.76 45.93 -3.16
C TYR A 276 -12.74 46.96 -2.70
N THR A 277 -12.72 47.21 -1.41
CA THR A 277 -11.68 47.98 -0.75
C THR A 277 -11.25 47.22 0.50
N LEU A 278 -9.97 46.92 0.65
CA LEU A 278 -9.44 46.30 1.86
C LEU A 278 -9.52 47.28 3.03
N THR A 279 -10.00 46.83 4.18
CA THR A 279 -10.10 47.62 5.39
C THR A 279 -8.79 47.59 6.17
N SER A 280 -8.19 48.78 6.41
CA SER A 280 -6.92 48.92 7.13
C SER A 280 -5.85 47.95 6.59
N PRO A 281 -5.48 48.02 5.31
CA PRO A 281 -4.58 47.09 4.70
C PRO A 281 -3.14 47.22 5.25
N SER A 282 -2.43 46.08 5.28
CA SER A 282 -1.00 46.01 5.53
C SER A 282 -0.28 45.41 4.33
N VAL A 283 0.99 45.72 4.17
CA VAL A 283 1.85 45.15 3.14
C VAL A 283 2.91 44.31 3.81
N GLY A 284 3.07 43.08 3.34
CA GLY A 284 4.07 42.16 3.89
C GLY A 284 4.75 41.35 2.80
N LYS A 285 6.01 41.01 3.06
CA LYS A 285 6.78 40.09 2.24
C LYS A 285 6.32 38.66 2.51
N TYR A 286 6.12 37.88 1.45
CA TYR A 286 5.50 36.56 1.59
C TYR A 286 6.25 35.64 2.57
N SER A 287 7.58 35.56 2.46
CA SER A 287 8.40 34.73 3.34
C SER A 287 8.25 35.05 4.82
N ASP A 288 7.95 36.29 5.15
CA ASP A 288 7.87 36.75 6.54
C ASP A 288 6.46 36.56 7.14
N ILE A 289 5.42 36.57 6.29
CA ILE A 289 4.01 36.60 6.72
C ILE A 289 3.19 35.37 6.28
N TYR A 290 3.79 34.38 5.63
CA TYR A 290 3.06 33.32 4.94
C TYR A 290 1.96 32.65 5.78
N LYS A 291 2.21 32.29 7.05
CA LYS A 291 1.17 31.72 7.92
C LYS A 291 0.11 32.73 8.34
N SER A 292 0.50 33.99 8.48
CA SER A 292 -0.44 35.06 8.87
C SER A 292 -1.35 35.49 7.72
N LEU A 293 -1.10 35.06 6.49
CA LEU A 293 -2.02 35.26 5.37
C LEU A 293 -3.27 34.39 5.46
N ILE A 294 -3.23 33.25 6.15
CA ILE A 294 -4.39 32.36 6.30
C ILE A 294 -5.51 33.14 7.02
N GLY A 295 -6.70 33.10 6.44
CA GLY A 295 -7.84 33.85 6.95
C GLY A 295 -7.86 35.35 6.58
N LYS A 296 -6.88 35.82 5.78
CA LYS A 296 -6.83 37.21 5.32
C LYS A 296 -7.38 37.35 3.90
N TYR A 297 -7.75 38.58 3.59
CA TYR A 297 -8.07 39.02 2.23
C TYR A 297 -6.85 39.66 1.59
N VAL A 298 -6.50 39.24 0.39
CA VAL A 298 -5.36 39.77 -0.36
C VAL A 298 -5.79 40.36 -1.71
N VAL A 299 -5.11 41.42 -2.16
CA VAL A 299 -5.45 42.05 -3.42
C VAL A 299 -4.91 41.32 -4.61
N SER A 300 -3.71 40.74 -4.48
CA SER A 300 -2.98 40.03 -5.53
C SER A 300 -2.13 38.90 -4.95
N ASN A 301 -2.23 37.74 -5.58
CA ASN A 301 -1.33 36.66 -5.30
C ASN A 301 0.01 36.80 -6.05
N SER A 302 0.16 37.75 -6.97
CA SER A 302 1.41 37.97 -7.71
C SER A 302 2.44 38.81 -6.96
N GLY A 303 2.03 39.56 -5.95
CA GLY A 303 2.93 40.37 -5.14
C GLY A 303 3.74 41.41 -5.90
N ASN A 304 4.51 42.16 -5.17
CA ASN A 304 5.36 43.24 -5.64
C ASN A 304 6.77 43.14 -5.07
N THR A 305 7.76 43.74 -5.73
CA THR A 305 9.13 43.85 -5.21
C THR A 305 9.33 45.01 -4.23
N SER A 306 8.27 45.85 -4.03
CA SER A 306 8.31 47.06 -3.19
C SER A 306 7.17 47.03 -2.18
N SER A 307 7.47 47.38 -0.93
CA SER A 307 6.51 47.45 0.18
C SER A 307 5.48 48.57 0.09
N SER A 308 5.58 49.46 -0.92
CA SER A 308 4.81 50.71 -0.96
C SER A 308 3.69 50.75 -2.00
N THR A 309 3.38 49.67 -2.72
CA THR A 309 2.77 49.86 -4.04
C THR A 309 1.40 49.26 -4.30
N ALA A 310 0.85 48.40 -3.45
CA ALA A 310 -0.48 47.88 -3.76
C ALA A 310 -1.56 48.73 -3.13
N THR A 311 -2.35 49.43 -3.96
CA THR A 311 -3.55 50.11 -3.51
C THR A 311 -4.66 49.10 -3.26
N SER A 312 -5.41 49.27 -2.19
CA SER A 312 -6.46 48.36 -1.73
C SER A 312 -7.87 48.82 -2.13
N THR A 313 -7.99 49.77 -3.05
CA THR A 313 -9.26 50.40 -3.43
C THR A 313 -9.68 50.01 -4.85
N ASN A 314 -10.99 49.91 -5.08
CA ASN A 314 -11.60 49.68 -6.39
C ASN A 314 -11.15 48.44 -7.10
N ILE A 315 -11.04 47.33 -6.33
CA ILE A 315 -10.55 46.06 -6.80
C ILE A 315 -11.71 45.19 -7.27
N SER A 316 -11.61 44.62 -8.47
CA SER A 316 -12.68 43.77 -9.05
C SER A 316 -12.66 42.33 -8.48
N THR A 317 -11.55 41.91 -7.91
CA THR A 317 -11.39 40.55 -7.30
C THR A 317 -10.50 40.64 -6.07
N ILE A 318 -10.91 40.03 -4.99
CA ILE A 318 -10.06 39.80 -3.82
C ILE A 318 -9.95 38.31 -3.59
N TYR A 319 -8.84 37.86 -2.97
CA TYR A 319 -8.56 36.48 -2.69
C TYR A 319 -8.63 36.27 -1.18
N TYR A 320 -9.46 35.32 -0.76
CA TYR A 320 -9.50 34.88 0.63
C TYR A 320 -8.56 33.68 0.76
N VAL A 321 -7.51 33.81 1.55
CA VAL A 321 -6.48 32.77 1.72
C VAL A 321 -6.98 31.71 2.68
N VAL A 322 -7.02 30.45 2.24
CA VAL A 322 -7.45 29.30 3.05
C VAL A 322 -6.29 28.48 3.54
N ASP A 323 -5.15 28.50 2.82
CA ASP A 323 -3.91 27.86 3.24
C ASP A 323 -2.69 28.60 2.66
N ALA A 324 -1.56 28.54 3.39
CA ALA A 324 -0.31 29.15 2.94
C ALA A 324 0.88 28.42 3.57
N THR A 325 1.80 27.97 2.73
CA THR A 325 3.05 27.29 3.15
C THR A 325 4.25 28.00 2.54
N TYR A 326 5.39 27.93 3.24
CA TYR A 326 6.67 28.47 2.76
C TYR A 326 7.82 27.56 3.19
N ASP A 327 8.61 27.13 2.22
CA ASP A 327 9.83 26.38 2.44
C ASP A 327 11.04 27.31 2.27
N SER A 328 11.70 27.63 3.39
CA SER A 328 12.84 28.54 3.38
C SER A 328 14.09 27.94 2.71
N SER A 329 14.21 26.62 2.67
CA SER A 329 15.34 25.92 2.03
C SER A 329 15.29 26.01 0.52
N LEU A 330 14.07 25.95 -0.05
CA LEU A 330 13.81 26.05 -1.47
C LEU A 330 13.49 27.49 -1.92
N ASN A 331 13.29 28.40 -0.96
CA ASN A 331 12.72 29.73 -1.20
C ASN A 331 11.41 29.66 -1.99
N GLU A 332 10.57 28.66 -1.68
CA GLU A 332 9.33 28.37 -2.37
C GLU A 332 8.14 28.51 -1.43
N GLY A 333 7.06 29.12 -1.92
CA GLY A 333 5.82 29.29 -1.18
C GLY A 333 4.60 28.93 -2.01
N LYS A 334 3.59 28.30 -1.37
CA LYS A 334 2.31 27.96 -1.97
C LYS A 334 1.17 28.62 -1.20
N ILE A 335 0.25 29.26 -1.91
CA ILE A 335 -1.01 29.79 -1.36
C ILE A 335 -2.19 29.08 -2.01
N THR A 336 -3.14 28.68 -1.20
CA THR A 336 -4.45 28.20 -1.65
C THR A 336 -5.51 29.25 -1.28
N TYR A 337 -6.30 29.69 -2.23
CA TYR A 337 -7.24 30.79 -2.03
C TYR A 337 -8.54 30.62 -2.81
N ILE A 338 -9.58 31.36 -2.35
CA ILE A 338 -10.87 31.51 -3.00
C ILE A 338 -10.95 32.91 -3.58
N ALA A 339 -11.22 33.03 -4.89
CA ALA A 339 -11.38 34.33 -5.54
C ALA A 339 -12.81 34.84 -5.34
N TYR A 340 -12.95 36.00 -4.67
CA TYR A 340 -14.20 36.73 -4.58
C TYR A 340 -14.28 37.68 -5.77
N LYS A 341 -15.25 37.45 -6.63
CA LYS A 341 -15.46 38.24 -7.86
C LYS A 341 -16.63 39.18 -7.71
N SER A 342 -16.56 40.33 -8.34
CA SER A 342 -17.64 41.27 -8.44
C SER A 342 -18.11 41.41 -9.88
N GLN A 343 -19.39 41.73 -10.07
CA GLN A 343 -19.96 42.06 -11.37
C GLN A 343 -20.90 43.25 -11.25
N THR A 344 -20.65 44.27 -12.06
CA THR A 344 -21.49 45.46 -12.18
C THR A 344 -22.57 45.31 -13.23
N ARG A 345 -23.65 46.03 -13.08
CA ARG A 345 -24.77 46.11 -14.04
C ARG A 345 -24.96 47.57 -14.49
N THR A 346 -25.00 47.75 -15.79
CA THR A 346 -25.10 49.09 -16.40
C THR A 346 -26.45 49.35 -17.07
N SER A 347 -27.29 48.34 -17.30
CA SER A 347 -28.56 48.47 -18.00
C SER A 347 -29.76 48.45 -17.06
N SER A 348 -30.94 48.63 -17.60
CA SER A 348 -32.17 48.64 -16.80
C SER A 348 -32.36 47.41 -15.97
N THR A 349 -32.37 47.57 -14.67
CA THR A 349 -32.43 46.50 -13.69
C THR A 349 -33.77 45.76 -13.66
N SER A 350 -34.81 46.33 -14.24
CA SER A 350 -36.12 45.68 -14.38
C SER A 350 -36.10 44.45 -15.30
N LEU A 351 -35.10 44.34 -16.17
CA LEU A 351 -34.95 43.25 -17.11
C LEU A 351 -34.12 42.08 -16.58
N TYR A 352 -33.40 42.27 -15.49
CA TYR A 352 -32.56 41.23 -14.95
C TYR A 352 -33.32 40.32 -13.99
N ARG A 353 -33.21 39.02 -14.25
CA ARG A 353 -33.80 37.96 -13.46
C ARG A 353 -32.74 36.94 -13.05
N TYR A 354 -32.90 36.42 -11.87
CA TYR A 354 -32.09 35.31 -11.34
C TYR A 354 -33.00 34.20 -10.87
N THR A 355 -32.67 32.94 -11.19
CA THR A 355 -33.21 31.81 -10.49
C THR A 355 -32.36 31.66 -9.25
N ALA A 356 -32.94 31.84 -8.09
CA ALA A 356 -32.25 31.85 -6.80
C ALA A 356 -32.97 30.97 -5.79
N SER A 357 -32.17 30.39 -4.87
CA SER A 357 -32.66 29.55 -3.79
C SER A 357 -31.82 29.75 -2.54
N ASP A 358 -32.39 29.44 -1.38
CA ASP A 358 -31.64 29.40 -0.11
C ASP A 358 -30.66 28.25 -0.05
N ASN A 359 -30.96 27.18 -0.77
CA ASN A 359 -30.17 25.96 -0.75
C ASN A 359 -30.12 25.28 -2.12
N TYR A 360 -29.30 24.23 -2.22
CA TYR A 360 -29.19 23.40 -3.41
C TYR A 360 -29.10 21.93 -3.05
N THR A 361 -29.51 21.07 -3.96
CA THR A 361 -29.25 19.64 -3.93
C THR A 361 -28.12 19.32 -4.90
N PHE A 362 -27.20 18.45 -4.49
CA PHE A 362 -26.10 17.98 -5.32
C PHE A 362 -26.23 16.48 -5.53
N ASP A 363 -26.31 16.06 -6.80
CA ASP A 363 -26.28 14.65 -7.18
C ASP A 363 -24.84 14.18 -7.30
N SER A 364 -24.38 13.41 -6.31
CA SER A 364 -23.00 12.87 -6.27
C SER A 364 -22.70 11.87 -7.38
N SER A 365 -23.71 11.27 -8.01
CA SER A 365 -23.49 10.30 -9.10
C SER A 365 -23.24 10.97 -10.44
N THR A 366 -23.87 12.10 -10.70
CA THR A 366 -23.76 12.85 -11.96
C THR A 366 -22.92 14.12 -11.84
N GLY A 367 -22.69 14.58 -10.62
CA GLY A 367 -21.99 15.84 -10.33
C GLY A 367 -22.81 17.06 -10.77
N LYS A 368 -24.12 16.97 -10.68
CA LYS A 368 -25.03 18.05 -11.07
C LYS A 368 -25.66 18.72 -9.86
N PHE A 369 -25.82 20.03 -9.98
CA PHE A 369 -26.54 20.84 -9.00
C PHE A 369 -27.99 21.05 -9.42
N SER A 370 -28.84 21.15 -8.43
CA SER A 370 -30.23 21.64 -8.61
C SER A 370 -30.54 22.60 -7.47
N LEU A 371 -31.15 23.74 -7.78
CA LEU A 371 -31.60 24.69 -6.77
C LEU A 371 -32.89 24.16 -6.11
N ASP A 372 -32.93 24.17 -4.79
CA ASP A 372 -34.10 23.78 -4.02
C ASP A 372 -35.11 24.93 -3.98
N ASN A 373 -36.37 24.63 -4.34
CA ASN A 373 -37.46 25.66 -4.36
C ASN A 373 -37.03 26.99 -4.98
N PRO A 374 -36.55 26.99 -6.23
CA PRO A 374 -36.01 28.20 -6.84
C PRO A 374 -37.13 29.26 -7.06
N SER A 375 -36.74 30.51 -6.95
CA SER A 375 -37.57 31.65 -7.30
C SER A 375 -36.86 32.55 -8.30
N VAL A 376 -37.64 33.21 -9.15
CA VAL A 376 -37.09 34.19 -10.07
C VAL A 376 -37.21 35.60 -9.44
N LEU A 377 -36.07 36.23 -9.20
CA LEU A 377 -35.99 37.53 -8.56
C LEU A 377 -35.66 38.62 -9.60
N GLN A 378 -36.44 39.67 -9.59
CA GLN A 378 -36.12 40.83 -10.40
C GLN A 378 -34.99 41.62 -9.78
N TYR A 379 -34.00 41.98 -10.60
CA TYR A 379 -32.76 42.58 -10.13
C TYR A 379 -32.98 43.80 -9.25
N SER A 380 -33.77 44.78 -9.74
CA SER A 380 -34.02 46.05 -9.06
C SER A 380 -34.81 45.94 -7.74
N THR A 381 -35.75 45.04 -7.67
CA THR A 381 -36.66 44.96 -6.52
C THR A 381 -36.24 43.95 -5.47
N SER A 382 -35.41 42.98 -5.86
CA SER A 382 -35.05 41.84 -5.01
C SER A 382 -33.55 41.71 -4.82
N TYR A 383 -32.79 42.74 -5.14
CA TYR A 383 -31.34 42.66 -5.22
C TYR A 383 -30.69 42.31 -3.91
N SER A 384 -31.06 42.94 -2.81
CA SER A 384 -30.58 42.63 -1.47
C SER A 384 -30.97 41.21 -1.01
N ASN A 385 -32.08 40.67 -1.54
CA ASN A 385 -32.54 39.32 -1.20
C ASN A 385 -31.69 38.20 -1.83
N LEU A 386 -30.75 38.57 -2.75
CA LEU A 386 -29.80 37.61 -3.31
C LEU A 386 -28.68 37.28 -2.36
N ILE A 387 -28.39 38.08 -1.33
CA ILE A 387 -27.31 37.81 -0.36
C ILE A 387 -27.57 36.49 0.31
N ASN A 388 -26.53 35.66 0.37
CA ASN A 388 -26.51 34.29 0.84
C ASN A 388 -27.33 33.27 0.02
N LYS A 389 -27.91 33.68 -1.11
CA LYS A 389 -28.61 32.81 -2.05
C LYS A 389 -27.61 32.10 -2.99
N TYR A 390 -28.04 30.95 -3.47
CA TYR A 390 -27.41 30.27 -4.59
C TYR A 390 -28.16 30.65 -5.87
N VAL A 391 -27.43 30.97 -6.91
CA VAL A 391 -28.00 31.42 -8.20
C VAL A 391 -27.38 30.62 -9.34
N VAL A 392 -28.18 30.40 -10.40
CA VAL A 392 -27.71 29.69 -11.60
C VAL A 392 -27.11 30.65 -12.62
N ASN A 393 -27.61 31.86 -12.70
CA ASN A 393 -27.15 32.87 -13.62
C ASN A 393 -27.13 34.24 -12.95
N TYR A 394 -25.99 34.63 -12.44
CA TYR A 394 -25.82 35.93 -11.82
C TYR A 394 -25.79 37.08 -12.83
N SER A 395 -25.66 36.78 -14.14
CA SER A 395 -25.77 37.83 -15.18
C SER A 395 -27.18 38.32 -15.40
N GLY A 396 -28.16 37.57 -14.93
CA GLY A 396 -29.54 37.85 -15.15
C GLY A 396 -30.00 37.59 -16.60
N SER A 397 -31.29 37.69 -16.82
CA SER A 397 -31.86 37.59 -18.15
C SER A 397 -32.91 38.68 -18.37
N SER A 398 -33.19 39.00 -19.62
CA SER A 398 -34.24 39.97 -20.00
C SER A 398 -35.63 39.37 -19.96
N SER A 399 -35.79 38.10 -19.64
CA SER A 399 -37.07 37.38 -19.64
C SER A 399 -37.45 36.95 -18.23
N THR A 400 -38.74 36.86 -17.96
CA THR A 400 -39.27 36.32 -16.69
C THR A 400 -39.18 34.80 -16.57
N THR A 401 -38.98 34.13 -17.68
CA THR A 401 -38.65 32.70 -17.73
C THR A 401 -37.16 32.53 -17.52
N ALA A 402 -36.75 32.32 -16.30
CA ALA A 402 -35.35 32.15 -15.94
C ALA A 402 -34.78 30.83 -16.43
N ALA A 403 -33.46 30.75 -16.41
CA ALA A 403 -32.73 29.52 -16.64
C ALA A 403 -33.27 28.38 -15.74
N THR A 404 -33.25 27.17 -16.27
CA THR A 404 -33.64 25.97 -15.49
C THR A 404 -32.79 25.85 -14.24
N SER A 405 -33.41 25.45 -13.15
CA SER A 405 -32.76 25.29 -11.83
C SER A 405 -32.20 23.89 -11.57
N THR A 406 -32.20 23.03 -12.57
CA THR A 406 -31.84 21.63 -12.47
C THR A 406 -30.71 21.26 -13.43
N ASN A 407 -29.97 20.21 -13.09
CA ASN A 407 -28.87 19.67 -13.92
C ASN A 407 -27.76 20.68 -14.26
N LEU A 408 -27.43 21.54 -13.30
CA LEU A 408 -26.44 22.61 -13.48
C LEU A 408 -25.01 22.04 -13.24
N SER A 409 -24.06 22.51 -14.05
CA SER A 409 -22.64 22.14 -13.86
C SER A 409 -21.94 22.97 -12.78
N SER A 410 -22.48 24.14 -12.46
CA SER A 410 -21.98 25.05 -11.43
C SER A 410 -23.09 25.92 -10.88
N ILE A 411 -22.89 26.42 -9.66
CA ILE A 411 -23.73 27.45 -9.04
C ILE A 411 -22.86 28.53 -8.42
N TYR A 412 -23.45 29.68 -8.18
CA TYR A 412 -22.78 30.81 -7.57
C TYR A 412 -23.47 31.17 -6.26
N LYS A 413 -22.69 31.35 -5.20
CA LYS A 413 -23.18 31.86 -3.92
C LYS A 413 -22.93 33.36 -3.87
N ILE A 414 -23.98 34.16 -3.69
CA ILE A 414 -23.89 35.60 -3.53
C ILE A 414 -23.47 35.94 -2.12
N LEU A 415 -22.37 36.66 -1.97
CA LEU A 415 -21.82 37.07 -0.68
C LEU A 415 -22.30 38.46 -0.28
N ASP A 416 -22.41 39.35 -1.24
CA ASP A 416 -22.90 40.71 -1.04
C ASP A 416 -23.59 41.23 -2.30
N ALA A 417 -24.52 42.15 -2.12
CA ALA A 417 -25.29 42.77 -3.20
C ALA A 417 -25.67 44.18 -2.84
N LYS A 418 -25.33 45.14 -3.70
CA LYS A 418 -25.68 46.59 -3.52
C LYS A 418 -26.36 47.13 -4.75
N TYR A 419 -27.38 47.96 -4.54
CA TYR A 419 -28.12 48.61 -5.57
C TYR A 419 -28.29 50.10 -5.23
N THR A 420 -28.05 50.99 -6.22
CA THR A 420 -28.26 52.43 -6.10
C THR A 420 -29.10 52.88 -7.27
N SER A 421 -30.33 53.30 -7.02
CA SER A 421 -31.24 53.81 -8.03
C SER A 421 -30.68 55.10 -8.66
N GLY A 422 -30.80 55.20 -9.98
CA GLY A 422 -30.38 56.40 -10.73
C GLY A 422 -28.89 56.47 -11.08
N ALA A 423 -28.08 55.52 -10.61
CA ALA A 423 -26.66 55.42 -11.00
C ALA A 423 -26.51 54.82 -12.41
N SER A 424 -25.44 55.15 -13.12
CA SER A 424 -25.11 54.56 -14.42
C SER A 424 -24.76 53.07 -14.30
N THR A 425 -24.26 52.67 -13.15
CA THR A 425 -24.04 51.28 -12.76
C THR A 425 -24.81 50.96 -11.46
N PRO A 426 -26.14 50.72 -11.57
CA PRO A 426 -27.01 50.75 -10.39
C PRO A 426 -26.78 49.57 -9.44
N GLY A 427 -26.20 48.47 -9.88
CA GLY A 427 -26.01 47.29 -9.01
C GLY A 427 -24.69 46.57 -9.20
N ILE A 428 -24.24 45.97 -8.12
CA ILE A 428 -23.03 45.13 -8.08
C ILE A 428 -23.26 43.92 -7.16
N LEU A 429 -22.81 42.75 -7.61
CA LEU A 429 -22.82 41.50 -6.88
C LEU A 429 -21.40 41.05 -6.55
N SER A 430 -21.20 40.60 -5.34
CA SER A 430 -20.00 39.86 -4.93
C SER A 430 -20.35 38.35 -4.77
N TYR A 431 -19.57 37.46 -5.35
CA TYR A 431 -19.90 36.04 -5.40
C TYR A 431 -18.68 35.15 -5.41
N VAL A 432 -18.90 33.88 -5.02
CA VAL A 432 -17.99 32.76 -5.21
C VAL A 432 -18.65 31.64 -6.00
N GLN A 433 -17.85 30.85 -6.70
CA GLN A 433 -18.34 29.77 -7.55
C GLN A 433 -18.15 28.43 -6.88
N TYR A 434 -19.16 27.56 -7.04
CA TYR A 434 -19.12 26.15 -6.70
C TYR A 434 -19.15 25.33 -7.98
N ASN A 435 -18.21 24.40 -8.11
CA ASN A 435 -18.15 23.42 -9.18
C ASN A 435 -18.18 22.02 -8.59
N LYS A 436 -18.43 21.04 -9.44
CA LYS A 436 -18.16 19.66 -9.08
C LYS A 436 -16.64 19.42 -9.10
N SER A 437 -16.19 18.63 -8.16
CA SER A 437 -14.90 17.94 -8.22
C SER A 437 -15.13 16.43 -8.06
N ILE A 438 -14.19 15.64 -8.51
CA ILE A 438 -14.26 14.20 -8.31
C ILE A 438 -14.05 13.93 -6.82
N ASN A 439 -14.95 13.16 -6.22
CA ASN A 439 -14.87 12.77 -4.82
C ASN A 439 -14.20 11.39 -4.70
N GLU A 440 -14.61 10.44 -5.53
CA GLU A 440 -14.13 9.07 -5.46
C GLU A 440 -14.10 8.45 -6.87
N TYR A 441 -13.03 7.72 -7.15
CA TYR A 441 -12.92 6.85 -8.32
C TYR A 441 -13.21 5.41 -7.94
N ASP A 442 -13.74 4.64 -8.87
CA ASP A 442 -13.86 3.19 -8.76
C ASP A 442 -12.74 2.54 -9.58
N TYR A 443 -11.79 1.96 -8.87
CA TYR A 443 -10.72 1.15 -9.45
C TYR A 443 -11.08 -0.32 -9.25
N SER A 444 -11.48 -0.97 -10.32
CA SER A 444 -12.01 -2.36 -10.28
C SER A 444 -10.98 -3.41 -9.83
N ASP A 445 -9.70 -3.05 -9.75
CA ASP A 445 -8.59 -3.96 -9.43
C ASP A 445 -7.96 -3.75 -8.04
N ASP A 446 -8.62 -3.02 -7.15
CA ASP A 446 -8.17 -2.90 -5.75
C ASP A 446 -8.18 -4.26 -5.04
N GLY A 447 -7.15 -4.56 -4.25
CA GLY A 447 -7.08 -5.81 -3.51
C GLY A 447 -5.68 -6.26 -3.12
N ILE A 448 -5.59 -7.51 -2.67
CA ILE A 448 -4.32 -8.20 -2.38
C ILE A 448 -4.12 -9.28 -3.44
N TYR A 449 -2.94 -9.34 -4.02
CA TYR A 449 -2.62 -10.26 -5.11
C TYR A 449 -1.26 -10.92 -4.88
N ALA A 450 -1.07 -12.12 -5.43
CA ALA A 450 0.21 -12.81 -5.44
C ALA A 450 1.06 -12.38 -6.64
N SER A 451 2.37 -12.28 -6.45
CA SER A 451 3.41 -12.24 -7.48
C SER A 451 4.70 -12.84 -6.91
N GLU A 452 5.69 -13.09 -7.74
CA GLU A 452 6.98 -13.62 -7.27
C GLU A 452 7.99 -12.50 -7.08
N ASP A 453 8.72 -12.54 -5.94
CA ASP A 453 9.93 -11.78 -5.74
C ASP A 453 11.19 -12.68 -5.72
N ASP A 454 12.34 -12.12 -5.36
CA ASP A 454 13.59 -12.89 -5.27
C ASP A 454 13.59 -13.98 -4.20
N LEU A 455 12.65 -13.95 -3.25
CA LEU A 455 12.56 -14.84 -2.09
C LEU A 455 11.39 -15.82 -2.17
N GLY A 456 10.59 -15.76 -3.23
CA GLY A 456 9.46 -16.63 -3.48
C GLY A 456 8.15 -15.90 -3.72
N ILE A 457 7.03 -16.55 -3.38
CA ILE A 457 5.70 -15.94 -3.54
C ILE A 457 5.55 -14.79 -2.55
N SER A 458 5.26 -13.61 -3.07
CA SER A 458 5.02 -12.36 -2.37
C SER A 458 3.56 -11.94 -2.58
N TYR A 459 2.97 -11.21 -1.62
CA TYR A 459 1.61 -10.67 -1.74
C TYR A 459 1.64 -9.15 -1.66
N TYR A 460 1.22 -8.47 -2.71
CA TYR A 460 1.21 -7.02 -2.79
C TYR A 460 -0.20 -6.43 -2.59
N PHE A 461 -0.23 -5.24 -2.03
CA PHE A 461 -1.43 -4.46 -1.73
C PHE A 461 -1.64 -3.43 -2.83
N ARG A 462 -2.83 -3.40 -3.44
CA ARG A 462 -3.11 -2.58 -4.62
C ARG A 462 -4.33 -1.70 -4.43
N GLY A 463 -4.19 -0.42 -4.83
CA GLY A 463 -5.29 0.53 -4.93
C GLY A 463 -5.78 1.09 -3.61
N ASN A 464 -7.09 1.20 -3.46
CA ASN A 464 -7.74 1.79 -2.29
C ASN A 464 -7.85 0.80 -1.11
N ILE A 465 -6.71 0.34 -0.62
CA ILE A 465 -6.62 -0.53 0.55
C ILE A 465 -6.63 0.32 1.82
N THR A 466 -7.50 -0.01 2.76
CA THR A 466 -7.70 0.71 4.03
C THR A 466 -7.34 -0.11 5.28
N ASN A 467 -6.83 -1.33 5.10
CA ASN A 467 -6.44 -2.25 6.17
C ASN A 467 -4.97 -2.67 6.07
N ASN A 468 -4.10 -1.78 5.64
CA ASN A 468 -2.65 -2.00 5.53
C ASN A 468 -1.83 -1.02 6.39
N TYR A 469 -2.44 -0.41 7.42
CA TYR A 469 -1.71 0.45 8.35
C TYR A 469 -0.94 -0.37 9.37
N VAL A 470 0.30 0.04 9.62
CA VAL A 470 1.19 -0.49 10.66
C VAL A 470 1.63 0.65 11.55
N LYS A 471 1.69 0.42 12.86
CA LYS A 471 2.33 1.32 13.82
C LYS A 471 3.62 0.68 14.32
N PHE A 472 4.74 1.37 14.11
CA PHE A 472 6.06 0.87 14.45
C PHE A 472 7.03 2.03 14.74
N ALA A 473 7.77 1.94 15.82
CA ALA A 473 8.77 2.93 16.28
C ALA A 473 8.18 4.35 16.44
N GLY A 474 6.91 4.45 16.87
CA GLY A 474 6.21 5.72 17.06
C GLY A 474 5.64 6.33 15.77
N TYR A 475 5.83 5.69 14.61
CA TYR A 475 5.38 6.17 13.31
C TYR A 475 4.32 5.28 12.70
N TYR A 476 3.52 5.84 11.78
CA TYR A 476 2.63 5.09 10.90
C TYR A 476 3.34 4.72 9.61
N TRP A 477 3.03 3.52 9.14
CA TRP A 477 3.54 2.92 7.91
C TRP A 477 2.39 2.28 7.15
N ARG A 478 2.59 2.05 5.84
CA ARG A 478 1.63 1.31 5.02
C ARG A 478 2.30 0.07 4.44
N ILE A 479 1.66 -1.09 4.55
CA ILE A 479 2.17 -2.32 3.92
C ILE A 479 2.09 -2.16 2.40
N ILE A 480 3.24 -2.28 1.73
CA ILE A 480 3.35 -2.36 0.27
C ILE A 480 3.09 -3.79 -0.15
N ARG A 481 3.77 -4.74 0.50
CA ARG A 481 3.66 -6.18 0.24
C ARG A 481 4.18 -7.00 1.41
N ILE A 482 3.82 -8.26 1.42
CA ILE A 482 4.50 -9.28 2.21
C ILE A 482 5.55 -9.91 1.30
N ASN A 483 6.83 -9.84 1.69
CA ASN A 483 7.93 -10.42 0.94
C ASN A 483 7.83 -11.95 0.91
N GLY A 484 8.49 -12.61 -0.04
CA GLY A 484 8.51 -14.07 -0.14
C GLY A 484 9.04 -14.77 1.10
N ASP A 485 9.88 -14.11 1.92
CA ASP A 485 10.36 -14.61 3.23
C ASP A 485 9.36 -14.40 4.38
N GLY A 486 8.19 -13.83 4.12
CA GLY A 486 7.14 -13.56 5.10
C GLY A 486 7.30 -12.24 5.86
N SER A 487 8.32 -11.46 5.63
CA SER A 487 8.47 -10.14 6.26
C SER A 487 7.52 -9.09 5.65
N LEU A 488 7.10 -8.12 6.47
CA LEU A 488 6.21 -7.03 6.03
C LEU A 488 7.05 -5.89 5.45
N ARG A 489 6.96 -5.65 4.16
CA ARG A 489 7.57 -4.50 3.51
C ARG A 489 6.65 -3.29 3.62
N VAL A 490 7.13 -2.26 4.30
CA VAL A 490 6.32 -1.09 4.65
C VAL A 490 6.98 0.22 4.21
N ILE A 491 6.14 1.19 3.79
CA ILE A 491 6.55 2.56 3.44
C ILE A 491 6.11 3.52 4.53
N TYR A 492 6.96 4.49 4.87
CA TYR A 492 6.68 5.54 5.84
C TYR A 492 5.43 6.35 5.45
N ASP A 493 4.56 6.61 6.43
CA ASP A 493 3.29 7.30 6.22
C ASP A 493 2.99 8.41 7.26
N GLY A 494 3.96 8.76 8.12
CA GLY A 494 3.84 9.92 9.01
C GLY A 494 3.82 9.62 10.50
N THR A 495 3.51 10.64 11.28
CA THR A 495 3.34 10.59 12.75
C THR A 495 1.89 10.31 13.15
N SER A 496 0.96 10.43 12.20
CA SER A 496 -0.47 10.10 12.34
C SER A 496 -0.95 9.25 11.18
N ALA A 497 -2.13 8.63 11.32
CA ALA A 497 -2.73 7.87 10.23
C ALA A 497 -3.30 8.83 9.18
N HIS A 498 -2.90 8.68 7.92
CA HIS A 498 -3.38 9.47 6.79
C HIS A 498 -4.31 8.66 5.89
N ALA A 499 -5.42 9.26 5.46
CA ALA A 499 -6.30 8.64 4.48
C ALA A 499 -5.62 8.51 3.10
N ASN A 500 -6.09 7.58 2.27
CA ASN A 500 -5.48 7.34 0.96
C ASN A 500 -5.48 8.58 0.05
N ASN A 501 -6.51 9.42 0.13
CA ASN A 501 -6.67 10.66 -0.66
C ASN A 501 -6.14 11.92 0.04
N GLU A 502 -5.40 11.77 1.13
CA GLU A 502 -4.87 12.89 1.91
C GLU A 502 -3.49 13.30 1.40
N GLU A 503 -3.31 14.59 1.15
CA GLU A 503 -2.02 15.21 0.90
C GLU A 503 -1.45 15.74 2.21
N SER A 504 -0.25 15.28 2.60
CA SER A 504 0.41 15.76 3.81
C SER A 504 1.93 15.69 3.70
N GLU A 505 2.61 16.74 4.14
CA GLU A 505 4.07 16.73 4.27
C GLU A 505 4.55 15.77 5.38
N ASP A 506 3.69 15.47 6.37
CA ASP A 506 3.98 14.47 7.42
C ASP A 506 4.23 13.07 6.86
N ARG A 507 3.71 12.76 5.67
CA ARG A 507 3.94 11.48 4.97
C ARG A 507 5.37 11.31 4.42
N GLN A 508 6.26 12.26 4.68
CA GLN A 508 7.67 12.28 4.31
C GLN A 508 8.51 12.62 5.54
N ILE A 509 9.72 12.07 5.63
CA ILE A 509 10.67 12.43 6.69
C ILE A 509 11.37 13.78 6.43
N GLY A 510 11.10 14.39 5.29
CA GLY A 510 11.64 15.64 4.78
C GLY A 510 12.02 15.52 3.31
N LYS A 511 12.75 16.50 2.78
CA LYS A 511 13.15 16.59 1.37
C LYS A 511 14.66 16.52 1.21
N SER A 512 15.13 15.92 0.12
CA SER A 512 16.55 15.80 -0.23
C SER A 512 16.71 15.70 -1.74
N ALA A 513 17.86 16.11 -2.29
CA ALA A 513 18.25 15.65 -3.62
C ALA A 513 18.48 14.14 -3.59
N TYR A 514 18.23 13.45 -4.70
CA TYR A 514 18.67 12.05 -4.85
C TYR A 514 20.20 11.98 -4.91
N ASN A 515 20.79 12.81 -5.75
CA ASN A 515 22.22 13.11 -5.78
C ASN A 515 22.43 14.60 -6.02
N THR A 516 23.47 15.19 -5.45
CA THR A 516 23.80 16.62 -5.63
C THR A 516 24.38 16.96 -7.00
N ASN A 517 24.83 15.95 -7.75
CA ASN A 517 25.29 16.09 -9.12
C ASN A 517 24.41 15.23 -10.03
N ALA A 518 24.18 15.70 -11.26
CA ALA A 518 23.31 15.04 -12.23
C ALA A 518 23.98 14.73 -13.56
N ASN A 519 25.24 15.14 -13.77
CA ASN A 519 25.92 15.18 -15.06
C ASN A 519 26.65 13.89 -15.47
N ASP A 520 26.35 12.76 -14.85
CA ASP A 520 26.95 11.45 -15.14
C ASP A 520 25.97 10.31 -14.86
N ASN A 521 26.07 9.22 -15.62
CA ASN A 521 25.28 8.00 -15.39
C ASN A 521 25.45 7.41 -13.98
N ALA A 522 26.58 7.66 -13.30
CA ALA A 522 26.80 7.23 -11.93
C ALA A 522 25.68 7.70 -10.98
N TYR A 523 25.16 8.89 -11.21
CA TYR A 523 24.25 9.55 -10.27
C TYR A 523 22.80 9.04 -10.29
N VAL A 524 22.45 8.10 -11.18
CA VAL A 524 21.19 7.35 -11.07
C VAL A 524 21.25 6.30 -9.95
N GLY A 525 22.45 6.02 -9.42
CA GLY A 525 22.68 4.98 -8.41
C GLY A 525 22.27 5.41 -7.00
N TYR A 526 21.54 4.56 -6.29
CA TYR A 526 21.36 4.67 -4.83
C TYR A 526 22.70 4.60 -4.09
N MET A 527 23.61 3.78 -4.60
CA MET A 527 25.05 3.94 -4.43
C MET A 527 25.70 3.89 -5.81
N TYR A 528 26.84 4.53 -5.97
CA TYR A 528 27.51 4.63 -7.26
C TYR A 528 29.01 4.37 -7.13
N GLY A 529 29.69 4.24 -8.26
CA GLY A 529 31.13 4.04 -8.35
C GLY A 529 31.88 5.33 -8.69
N THR A 530 32.64 5.31 -9.76
CA THR A 530 33.44 6.45 -10.21
C THR A 530 32.71 7.23 -11.29
N ALA A 531 32.28 8.45 -10.99
CA ALA A 531 31.76 9.37 -12.00
C ALA A 531 32.87 9.76 -12.97
N GLY A 532 32.54 9.98 -14.26
CA GLY A 532 33.50 10.21 -15.34
C GLY A 532 34.21 8.94 -15.81
N SER A 533 33.84 7.78 -15.31
CA SER A 533 34.38 6.50 -15.77
C SER A 533 34.00 6.22 -17.24
N THR A 534 34.82 5.40 -17.88
CA THR A 534 34.62 4.94 -19.27
C THR A 534 34.07 3.50 -19.34
N THR A 535 33.70 2.92 -18.23
CA THR A 535 33.10 1.57 -18.16
C THR A 535 31.91 1.54 -17.26
N TYR A 536 30.93 0.70 -17.62
CA TYR A 536 29.73 0.46 -16.82
C TYR A 536 30.06 -0.09 -15.42
N GLU A 537 30.99 -1.02 -15.36
CA GLU A 537 31.40 -1.67 -14.12
C GLU A 537 31.98 -0.66 -13.12
N ALA A 538 32.89 0.21 -13.55
CA ALA A 538 33.51 1.22 -12.68
C ALA A 538 32.51 2.30 -12.25
N THR A 539 31.54 2.64 -13.11
CA THR A 539 30.46 3.58 -12.80
C THR A 539 29.52 3.04 -11.70
N HIS A 540 29.38 1.70 -11.60
CA HIS A 540 28.38 1.05 -10.73
C HIS A 540 28.99 0.13 -9.66
N THR A 541 30.19 0.41 -9.14
CA THR A 541 30.86 -0.38 -8.09
C THR A 541 30.26 -0.23 -6.69
N ASN A 542 29.30 0.67 -6.49
CA ASN A 542 28.63 0.91 -5.19
C ASN A 542 29.59 1.27 -4.05
N THR A 543 30.56 2.16 -4.31
CA THR A 543 31.56 2.62 -3.35
C THR A 543 31.22 3.95 -2.69
N ASN A 544 30.30 4.70 -3.29
CA ASN A 544 29.87 6.01 -2.80
C ASN A 544 28.36 6.01 -2.54
N ASN A 545 27.95 6.61 -1.44
CA ASN A 545 26.54 6.81 -1.12
C ASN A 545 25.95 7.96 -1.95
N SER A 546 24.73 7.82 -2.41
CA SER A 546 23.94 8.96 -2.87
C SER A 546 23.57 9.89 -1.72
N THR A 547 23.14 11.11 -2.06
CA THR A 547 22.68 12.09 -1.08
C THR A 547 21.45 11.55 -0.34
N ILE A 548 20.48 10.98 -1.08
CA ILE A 548 19.26 10.41 -0.50
C ILE A 548 19.56 9.22 0.43
N LYS A 549 20.51 8.33 0.06
CA LYS A 549 20.93 7.24 0.95
C LYS A 549 21.46 7.77 2.27
N THR A 550 22.37 8.72 2.21
CA THR A 550 22.95 9.35 3.42
C THR A 550 21.84 10.00 4.28
N TYR A 551 20.87 10.64 3.65
CA TYR A 551 19.76 11.30 4.31
C TYR A 551 18.86 10.30 5.08
N ILE A 552 18.42 9.22 4.42
CA ILE A 552 17.56 8.21 5.07
C ILE A 552 18.32 7.34 6.09
N ASP A 553 19.60 7.05 5.87
CA ASP A 553 20.46 6.38 6.85
C ASP A 553 20.60 7.20 8.14
N THR A 554 20.77 8.51 8.01
CA THR A 554 20.84 9.42 9.17
C THR A 554 19.54 9.39 9.97
N TRP A 555 18.41 9.44 9.28
CA TRP A 555 17.10 9.33 9.92
C TRP A 555 16.91 7.98 10.62
N TYR A 556 17.28 6.86 9.94
CA TYR A 556 17.19 5.52 10.51
C TYR A 556 18.05 5.36 11.78
N ASN A 557 19.29 5.83 11.72
CA ASN A 557 20.21 5.78 12.87
C ASN A 557 19.65 6.53 14.08
N THR A 558 18.99 7.67 13.85
CA THR A 558 18.42 8.50 14.91
C THR A 558 17.14 7.88 15.50
N ASN A 559 16.26 7.32 14.67
CA ASN A 559 14.91 7.00 15.08
C ASN A 559 14.67 5.50 15.33
N ILE A 560 15.49 4.60 14.76
CA ILE A 560 15.26 3.16 14.83
C ILE A 560 16.47 2.39 15.37
N LYS A 561 17.65 2.55 14.75
CA LYS A 561 18.83 1.71 15.00
C LYS A 561 19.25 1.59 16.47
N ASN A 562 19.19 2.71 17.19
CA ASN A 562 19.62 2.79 18.58
C ASN A 562 18.47 2.56 19.58
N THR A 563 17.39 1.96 19.15
CA THR A 563 16.20 1.63 19.96
C THR A 563 15.94 0.11 19.95
N PRO A 564 15.15 -0.42 20.90
CA PRO A 564 14.73 -1.82 20.86
C PRO A 564 13.99 -2.23 19.58
N ASN A 565 13.42 -1.26 18.85
CA ASN A 565 12.70 -1.48 17.61
C ASN A 565 13.59 -2.01 16.48
N ALA A 566 14.90 -1.76 16.52
CA ALA A 566 15.86 -2.30 15.55
C ALA A 566 15.79 -3.84 15.43
N ASN A 567 15.42 -4.55 16.51
CA ASN A 567 15.30 -6.00 16.52
C ASN A 567 14.14 -6.55 15.65
N TYR A 568 13.21 -5.70 15.28
CA TYR A 568 12.08 -6.06 14.42
C TYR A 568 12.28 -5.69 12.96
N VAL A 569 13.35 -4.96 12.62
CA VAL A 569 13.70 -4.65 11.23
C VAL A 569 14.59 -5.74 10.69
N VAL A 570 14.20 -6.34 9.57
CA VAL A 570 14.97 -7.38 8.90
C VAL A 570 15.69 -6.83 7.67
N ASP A 571 16.79 -7.48 7.32
CA ASP A 571 17.45 -7.23 6.04
C ASP A 571 16.55 -7.68 4.90
N ALA A 572 16.49 -6.89 3.85
CA ALA A 572 15.65 -7.15 2.69
C ALA A 572 16.31 -6.58 1.43
N ILE A 573 15.88 -7.08 0.27
CA ILE A 573 16.39 -6.60 -1.01
C ILE A 573 15.74 -5.26 -1.38
N TYR A 574 16.57 -4.22 -1.53
CA TYR A 574 16.20 -2.93 -2.10
C TYR A 574 16.80 -2.84 -3.48
N CYS A 575 15.95 -2.89 -4.51
CA CYS A 575 16.38 -2.96 -5.90
C CYS A 575 16.61 -1.58 -6.50
N ASN A 576 17.85 -1.30 -6.90
CA ASN A 576 18.21 -0.14 -7.73
C ASN A 576 18.59 -0.63 -9.13
N ASP A 577 17.58 -1.14 -9.88
CA ASP A 577 17.78 -1.83 -11.16
C ASP A 577 18.40 -0.92 -12.23
N ARG A 578 19.71 -1.01 -12.39
CA ARG A 578 20.49 -0.29 -13.40
C ARG A 578 20.76 -1.12 -14.66
N THR A 579 20.01 -2.19 -14.87
CA THR A 579 20.07 -2.97 -16.12
C THR A 579 19.85 -2.04 -17.31
N ARG A 580 20.77 -2.08 -18.28
CA ARG A 580 20.72 -1.21 -19.46
C ARG A 580 19.79 -1.78 -20.52
N VAL A 581 19.07 -0.92 -21.21
CA VAL A 581 18.40 -1.29 -22.46
C VAL A 581 19.46 -1.35 -23.56
N THR A 582 19.79 -2.55 -24.02
CA THR A 582 20.82 -2.81 -25.06
C THR A 582 20.22 -3.40 -26.33
N ASP A 583 18.97 -3.82 -26.32
CA ASP A 583 18.23 -4.25 -27.50
C ASP A 583 18.06 -3.08 -28.47
N THR A 584 18.65 -3.17 -29.66
CA THR A 584 18.66 -2.09 -30.65
C THR A 584 17.27 -1.74 -31.17
N THR A 585 16.36 -2.72 -31.26
CA THR A 585 14.97 -2.50 -31.66
C THR A 585 14.24 -1.70 -30.59
N LYS A 586 14.41 -2.08 -29.32
CA LYS A 586 13.82 -1.40 -28.19
C LYS A 586 14.40 -0.01 -27.99
N MET A 587 15.71 0.16 -28.12
CA MET A 587 16.32 1.49 -28.09
C MET A 587 15.73 2.39 -29.18
N ALA A 588 15.62 1.92 -30.42
CA ALA A 588 15.05 2.71 -31.51
C ALA A 588 13.59 3.12 -31.24
N GLU A 589 12.78 2.25 -30.63
CA GLU A 589 11.42 2.56 -30.19
C GLU A 589 11.41 3.69 -29.15
N LEU A 590 12.25 3.57 -28.12
CA LEU A 590 12.38 4.56 -27.05
C LEU A 590 12.95 5.88 -27.59
N ASP A 591 13.97 5.83 -28.48
CA ASP A 591 14.54 7.01 -29.13
C ASP A 591 13.49 7.78 -29.91
N THR A 592 12.60 7.06 -30.61
CA THR A 592 11.48 7.67 -31.35
C THR A 592 10.48 8.33 -30.40
N THR A 593 10.21 7.69 -29.27
CA THR A 593 9.25 8.19 -28.28
C THR A 593 9.79 9.41 -27.52
N TRP A 594 11.08 9.40 -27.18
CA TRP A 594 11.70 10.42 -26.32
C TRP A 594 12.61 11.41 -27.07
N GLY A 595 12.84 11.18 -28.36
CA GLY A 595 13.58 12.09 -29.23
C GLY A 595 15.09 12.17 -28.95
N VAL A 596 15.66 11.16 -28.27
CA VAL A 596 17.09 11.14 -27.86
C VAL A 596 17.68 9.79 -28.19
N THR A 597 18.77 9.78 -28.97
CA THR A 597 19.43 8.52 -29.36
C THR A 597 20.23 7.93 -28.22
N SER A 598 19.88 6.69 -27.81
CA SER A 598 20.56 5.94 -26.74
C SER A 598 21.78 5.19 -27.28
N THR A 599 22.84 5.15 -26.48
CA THR A 599 24.00 4.29 -26.74
C THR A 599 23.95 2.97 -25.95
N GLY A 600 23.11 2.90 -24.91
CA GLY A 600 22.99 1.75 -24.02
C GLY A 600 24.26 1.43 -23.21
N GLU A 601 25.22 2.37 -23.08
CA GLU A 601 26.50 2.09 -22.44
C GLU A 601 26.50 2.24 -20.92
N GLY A 602 25.66 3.13 -20.34
CA GLY A 602 25.45 3.26 -18.91
C GLY A 602 26.64 3.82 -18.12
N PHE A 603 27.50 4.64 -18.73
CA PHE A 603 28.62 5.28 -18.05
C PHE A 603 28.88 6.69 -18.60
N GLY A 604 29.54 7.52 -17.81
CA GLY A 604 29.89 8.89 -18.18
C GLY A 604 28.66 9.65 -18.66
N THR A 605 28.80 10.39 -19.76
CA THR A 605 27.70 11.20 -20.34
C THR A 605 26.96 10.49 -21.49
N LYS A 606 27.05 9.18 -21.56
CA LYS A 606 26.42 8.37 -22.61
C LYS A 606 24.93 8.25 -22.37
N VAL A 607 24.12 8.60 -23.37
CA VAL A 607 22.66 8.46 -23.30
C VAL A 607 22.31 6.99 -23.06
N THR A 608 21.54 6.73 -22.03
CA THR A 608 21.21 5.37 -21.58
C THR A 608 19.79 5.33 -21.02
N TYR A 609 19.02 4.32 -21.42
CA TYR A 609 17.76 3.95 -20.79
C TYR A 609 17.98 2.74 -19.87
N TYR A 610 17.34 2.75 -18.70
CA TYR A 610 17.48 1.68 -17.70
C TYR A 610 16.27 0.75 -17.67
N GLY A 611 16.40 -0.40 -17.00
CA GLY A 611 15.40 -1.45 -16.94
C GLY A 611 14.01 -0.99 -16.52
N PRO A 612 13.84 -0.21 -15.44
CA PRO A 612 12.54 0.33 -15.06
C PRO A 612 11.89 1.16 -16.18
N PHE A 613 12.67 2.03 -16.85
CA PHE A 613 12.16 2.80 -17.99
C PHE A 613 11.59 1.89 -19.09
N ASN A 614 12.35 0.85 -19.47
CA ASN A 614 11.93 -0.10 -20.50
C ASN A 614 10.61 -0.82 -20.14
N ARG A 615 10.46 -1.24 -18.89
CA ARG A 615 9.26 -1.95 -18.44
C ARG A 615 8.01 -1.07 -18.37
N MET A 616 8.18 0.25 -18.23
CA MET A 616 7.09 1.17 -17.90
C MET A 616 6.64 2.05 -19.05
N THR A 617 7.41 2.11 -20.13
CA THR A 617 7.14 3.03 -21.25
C THR A 617 6.87 2.33 -22.57
N SER A 618 6.78 0.98 -22.57
CA SER A 618 6.80 0.21 -23.82
C SER A 618 5.71 0.58 -24.82
N ASP A 619 4.52 1.01 -24.39
CA ASP A 619 3.47 1.45 -25.30
C ASP A 619 2.46 2.44 -24.69
N ALA A 620 2.74 2.98 -23.51
CA ALA A 620 1.86 3.88 -22.74
C ALA A 620 0.48 3.28 -22.35
N THR A 621 0.16 2.06 -22.76
CA THR A 621 -1.11 1.40 -22.45
C THR A 621 -0.96 0.20 -21.54
N SER A 622 0.18 -0.49 -21.58
CA SER A 622 0.49 -1.63 -20.71
C SER A 622 1.93 -1.58 -20.20
N VAL A 623 2.15 -2.14 -19.02
CA VAL A 623 3.45 -2.22 -18.35
C VAL A 623 3.63 -3.60 -17.73
N THR A 624 4.88 -4.05 -17.61
CA THR A 624 5.24 -5.36 -17.05
C THR A 624 6.24 -5.19 -15.90
N PRO A 625 5.81 -4.68 -14.73
CA PRO A 625 6.68 -4.50 -13.58
C PRO A 625 7.16 -5.84 -13.03
N SER A 626 8.26 -5.82 -12.26
CA SER A 626 8.83 -7.01 -11.65
C SER A 626 9.20 -6.73 -10.20
N LEU A 627 8.87 -7.67 -9.28
CA LEU A 627 9.37 -7.65 -7.92
C LEU A 627 10.73 -8.35 -7.77
N LYS A 628 11.25 -8.94 -8.85
CA LYS A 628 12.60 -9.53 -8.90
C LYS A 628 13.63 -8.51 -9.36
N CYS A 629 14.76 -8.50 -8.70
CA CYS A 629 15.88 -7.62 -9.04
C CYS A 629 16.86 -8.35 -9.97
N PRO A 630 17.08 -7.87 -11.20
CA PRO A 630 17.81 -8.65 -12.22
C PRO A 630 19.26 -8.92 -11.89
N GLU A 631 19.99 -7.95 -11.33
CA GLU A 631 21.42 -8.03 -11.11
C GLU A 631 21.78 -8.03 -9.62
N THR A 632 22.66 -8.93 -9.20
CA THR A 632 23.11 -9.01 -7.80
C THR A 632 23.75 -7.70 -7.30
N ARG A 633 24.47 -6.98 -8.17
CA ARG A 633 25.05 -5.67 -7.81
C ARG A 633 24.00 -4.62 -7.41
N ASP A 634 22.79 -4.77 -7.90
CA ASP A 634 21.65 -3.85 -7.70
C ASP A 634 20.70 -4.30 -6.59
N LYS A 635 20.94 -5.48 -6.01
CA LYS A 635 20.23 -5.99 -4.82
C LYS A 635 20.89 -5.42 -3.58
N PHE A 636 20.50 -4.24 -3.17
CA PHE A 636 21.02 -3.59 -1.98
C PHE A 636 20.51 -4.25 -0.71
N THR A 637 21.45 -4.74 0.11
CA THR A 637 21.23 -5.48 1.35
C THR A 637 22.34 -5.20 2.35
N VAL A 638 22.12 -5.48 3.63
CA VAL A 638 23.18 -5.47 4.65
C VAL A 638 24.01 -6.77 4.55
N SER A 639 23.34 -7.90 4.33
CA SER A 639 23.98 -9.21 4.15
C SER A 639 24.45 -9.43 2.71
N ASN A 640 25.68 -9.91 2.54
CA ASN A 640 26.22 -10.31 1.25
C ASN A 640 25.73 -11.68 0.75
N THR A 641 25.00 -12.42 1.56
CA THR A 641 24.35 -13.68 1.17
C THR A 641 22.99 -13.45 0.54
N LEU A 642 22.31 -12.37 0.93
CA LEU A 642 20.99 -12.02 0.41
C LEU A 642 21.09 -11.16 -0.88
N GLY A 643 22.12 -10.31 -0.97
CA GLY A 643 22.35 -9.42 -2.10
C GLY A 643 23.80 -8.91 -2.16
N ASN A 644 23.99 -7.62 -2.39
CA ASN A 644 25.33 -7.04 -2.59
C ASN A 644 26.10 -6.70 -1.29
N GLY A 645 25.43 -6.72 -0.12
CA GLY A 645 26.06 -6.43 1.17
C GLY A 645 26.61 -5.01 1.31
N LYS A 646 26.04 -4.02 0.63
CA LYS A 646 26.54 -2.64 0.60
C LYS A 646 25.80 -1.66 1.50
N LEU A 647 24.68 -2.10 2.12
CA LEU A 647 23.95 -1.24 3.03
C LEU A 647 24.53 -1.26 4.44
N ASP A 648 24.57 -0.08 5.05
CA ASP A 648 24.91 0.10 6.47
C ASP A 648 23.69 -0.16 7.38
N ASN A 649 22.49 0.03 6.84
CA ASN A 649 21.21 -0.15 7.51
C ASN A 649 20.19 -0.79 6.57
N PRO A 650 19.25 -1.63 7.08
CA PRO A 650 18.23 -2.28 6.27
C PRO A 650 17.07 -1.33 5.92
N ILE A 651 17.38 -0.30 5.14
CA ILE A 651 16.45 0.76 4.75
C ILE A 651 16.71 1.19 3.29
N GLY A 652 15.66 1.50 2.57
CA GLY A 652 15.72 1.99 1.20
C GLY A 652 14.50 2.84 0.84
N LEU A 653 14.15 2.87 -0.45
CA LEU A 653 12.99 3.54 -0.99
C LEU A 653 12.10 2.53 -1.73
N ILE A 654 10.88 2.93 -2.06
CA ILE A 654 10.00 2.16 -2.94
C ILE A 654 10.55 2.16 -4.38
N THR A 655 10.29 1.10 -5.15
CA THR A 655 10.61 1.08 -6.58
C THR A 655 9.40 1.52 -7.42
N LEU A 656 9.63 1.96 -8.66
CA LEU A 656 8.54 2.21 -9.61
C LEU A 656 7.72 0.95 -9.89
N ASP A 657 8.38 -0.21 -9.94
CA ASP A 657 7.71 -1.50 -10.08
C ASP A 657 6.72 -1.73 -8.92
N GLU A 658 7.16 -1.56 -7.68
CA GLU A 658 6.27 -1.65 -6.51
C GLU A 658 5.14 -0.62 -6.54
N MET A 659 5.37 0.58 -7.07
CA MET A 659 4.32 1.58 -7.25
C MET A 659 3.25 1.12 -8.24
N ILE A 660 3.63 0.47 -9.34
CA ILE A 660 2.66 -0.09 -10.30
C ILE A 660 1.86 -1.22 -9.67
N PHE A 661 2.53 -2.14 -8.96
CA PHE A 661 1.84 -3.16 -8.17
C PHE A 661 0.88 -2.53 -7.15
N GLY A 662 1.24 -1.40 -6.55
CA GLY A 662 0.42 -0.61 -5.62
C GLY A 662 -0.72 0.18 -6.26
N GLY A 663 -0.89 0.16 -7.58
CA GLY A 663 -1.98 0.84 -8.29
C GLY A 663 -1.59 2.16 -8.96
N SER A 664 -0.31 2.55 -8.90
CA SER A 664 0.20 3.71 -9.62
C SER A 664 0.42 3.39 -11.10
N TYR A 665 0.40 4.42 -11.93
CA TYR A 665 0.74 4.34 -13.35
C TYR A 665 1.54 5.58 -13.77
N MET A 666 2.16 5.55 -14.95
CA MET A 666 2.98 6.67 -15.39
C MET A 666 2.13 7.94 -15.56
N TYR A 667 2.60 9.03 -14.95
CA TYR A 667 2.03 10.35 -15.15
C TYR A 667 2.38 10.87 -16.55
N MET A 668 1.36 11.13 -17.35
CA MET A 668 1.48 11.66 -18.70
C MET A 668 0.75 13.02 -18.77
N GLY A 669 1.38 14.06 -18.21
CA GLY A 669 0.71 15.34 -18.02
C GLY A 669 -0.45 15.24 -17.00
N ASP A 670 -1.49 16.02 -17.14
CA ASP A 670 -2.61 16.05 -16.18
C ASP A 670 -3.65 14.93 -16.40
N THR A 671 -3.30 13.87 -17.12
CA THR A 671 -4.28 12.88 -17.57
C THR A 671 -4.46 11.66 -16.65
N TYR A 672 -3.50 11.39 -15.76
CA TYR A 672 -3.61 10.26 -14.81
C TYR A 672 -3.26 10.71 -13.40
N GLN A 673 -4.22 10.54 -12.51
CA GLN A 673 -4.06 10.73 -11.08
C GLN A 673 -4.84 9.61 -10.38
N ASN A 674 -4.22 8.93 -9.45
CA ASN A 674 -4.90 7.96 -8.59
C ASN A 674 -4.85 8.47 -7.14
N ASN A 675 -5.81 9.30 -6.79
CA ASN A 675 -5.90 9.87 -5.44
C ASN A 675 -6.44 8.90 -4.38
N GLU A 676 -6.80 7.68 -4.76
CA GLU A 676 -7.32 6.69 -3.82
C GLU A 676 -6.28 5.63 -3.41
N THR A 677 -5.16 5.52 -4.10
CA THR A 677 -4.09 4.62 -3.66
C THR A 677 -3.46 5.09 -2.36
N TYR A 678 -3.10 4.14 -1.50
CA TYR A 678 -2.35 4.43 -0.26
C TYR A 678 -0.98 5.07 -0.52
N LEU A 679 -0.50 5.06 -1.76
CA LEU A 679 0.75 5.71 -2.19
C LEU A 679 0.57 7.19 -2.55
N TYR A 680 -0.68 7.67 -2.66
CA TYR A 680 -0.98 9.07 -2.95
C TYR A 680 -0.42 10.00 -1.88
N ASN A 681 0.19 11.11 -2.30
CA ASN A 681 0.58 12.21 -1.41
C ASN A 681 0.44 13.58 -2.09
N GLY A 682 -0.57 13.73 -2.98
CA GLY A 682 -0.84 14.98 -3.67
C GLY A 682 0.34 15.47 -4.50
N GLU A 683 0.62 16.75 -4.41
CA GLU A 683 1.77 17.40 -5.05
C GLU A 683 3.08 17.27 -4.25
N ASN A 684 3.09 16.56 -3.10
CA ASN A 684 4.31 16.24 -2.37
C ASN A 684 5.04 15.08 -3.05
N TRP A 685 5.91 15.39 -3.97
CA TRP A 685 6.72 14.43 -4.70
C TRP A 685 7.68 13.70 -3.78
N TYR A 686 7.99 12.44 -4.09
CA TYR A 686 8.94 11.65 -3.32
C TYR A 686 9.75 10.71 -4.21
N TRP A 687 11.02 10.55 -3.87
CA TRP A 687 11.96 9.70 -4.60
C TRP A 687 11.59 8.22 -4.55
N THR A 688 11.89 7.53 -5.64
CA THR A 688 11.92 6.07 -5.69
C THR A 688 13.36 5.57 -5.79
N MET A 689 13.53 4.25 -5.75
CA MET A 689 14.84 3.62 -5.93
C MET A 689 15.18 3.31 -7.39
N SER A 690 14.28 3.63 -8.33
CA SER A 690 14.36 3.18 -9.73
C SER A 690 15.08 4.18 -10.60
N PRO A 691 16.27 3.85 -11.14
CA PRO A 691 16.92 4.59 -12.21
C PRO A 691 15.98 4.65 -13.42
N PHE A 692 15.97 5.78 -14.08
CA PHE A 692 15.11 5.94 -15.26
C PHE A 692 15.95 6.06 -16.53
N ALA A 693 16.73 7.12 -16.65
CA ALA A 693 17.57 7.34 -17.83
C ALA A 693 18.72 8.31 -17.53
N PHE A 694 19.65 8.38 -18.47
CA PHE A 694 20.58 9.50 -18.62
C PHE A 694 20.43 10.07 -20.04
N TYR A 695 19.98 11.30 -20.15
CA TYR A 695 19.87 12.02 -21.43
C TYR A 695 19.89 13.53 -21.22
N TYR A 696 20.08 14.30 -22.29
CA TYR A 696 20.28 15.76 -22.24
C TYR A 696 21.34 16.24 -21.22
N GLY A 697 22.30 15.36 -20.85
CA GLY A 697 23.36 15.68 -19.91
C GLY A 697 22.98 15.54 -18.43
N TYR A 698 21.82 14.92 -18.13
CA TYR A 698 21.32 14.73 -16.77
C TYR A 698 20.91 13.30 -16.47
N ALA A 699 21.17 12.89 -15.23
CA ALA A 699 20.68 11.65 -14.66
C ALA A 699 19.26 11.83 -14.14
N PHE A 700 18.38 10.85 -14.42
CA PHE A 700 16.98 10.85 -14.04
C PHE A 700 16.65 9.60 -13.24
N VAL A 701 15.88 9.79 -12.16
CA VAL A 701 15.34 8.75 -11.30
C VAL A 701 13.84 8.94 -11.16
N GLY A 702 13.10 7.84 -11.06
CA GLY A 702 11.65 7.89 -10.90
C GLY A 702 11.21 8.46 -9.56
N ASN A 703 10.11 9.21 -9.55
CA ASN A 703 9.48 9.70 -8.34
C ASN A 703 7.97 9.48 -8.34
N GLY A 704 7.36 9.49 -7.15
CA GLY A 704 5.91 9.39 -6.97
C GLY A 704 5.27 10.78 -6.92
N ARG A 705 4.11 10.93 -7.60
CA ARG A 705 3.31 12.15 -7.64
C ARG A 705 1.84 11.82 -7.88
N LEU A 706 0.93 12.44 -7.13
CA LEU A 706 -0.53 12.32 -7.35
C LEU A 706 -1.05 10.86 -7.39
N GLY A 707 -0.40 9.94 -6.65
CA GLY A 707 -0.70 8.50 -6.73
C GLY A 707 -0.30 7.86 -8.06
N ALA A 708 0.42 8.58 -8.89
CA ALA A 708 1.09 8.12 -10.10
C ALA A 708 2.60 8.17 -9.90
N PHE A 709 3.38 7.93 -10.95
CA PHE A 709 4.82 8.14 -10.94
C PHE A 709 5.27 8.95 -12.15
N ASN A 710 6.37 9.67 -11.98
CA ASN A 710 7.08 10.34 -13.06
C ASN A 710 8.47 9.72 -13.21
N GLY A 711 8.94 9.55 -14.42
CA GLY A 711 10.22 8.92 -14.70
C GLY A 711 11.35 9.88 -15.01
N ASP A 712 11.06 11.13 -15.29
CA ASP A 712 12.04 12.09 -15.81
C ASP A 712 12.40 13.20 -14.81
N HIS A 713 12.54 12.85 -13.54
CA HIS A 713 12.95 13.83 -12.54
C HIS A 713 14.46 13.84 -12.34
N VAL A 714 15.09 15.01 -12.54
CA VAL A 714 16.56 15.16 -12.43
C VAL A 714 16.98 14.94 -10.98
N VAL A 715 18.05 14.15 -10.79
CA VAL A 715 18.48 13.69 -9.46
C VAL A 715 18.92 14.79 -8.48
N ASP A 716 19.24 16.00 -8.95
CA ASP A 716 19.59 17.15 -8.10
C ASP A 716 18.40 18.00 -7.67
N ALA A 717 17.18 17.66 -8.10
CA ALA A 717 15.96 18.25 -7.57
C ALA A 717 15.69 17.82 -6.11
N PHE A 718 14.89 18.58 -5.38
CA PHE A 718 14.59 18.33 -3.97
C PHE A 718 13.18 17.76 -3.83
N ASP A 719 13.08 16.44 -3.75
CA ASP A 719 11.85 15.72 -3.49
C ASP A 719 11.83 15.09 -2.10
N GLY A 720 10.66 14.67 -1.67
CA GLY A 720 10.44 14.03 -0.40
C GLY A 720 11.12 12.67 -0.27
N ALA A 721 11.45 12.31 0.93
CA ALA A 721 11.92 10.98 1.29
C ALA A 721 10.82 10.23 2.05
N ARG A 722 10.36 9.10 1.51
CA ARG A 722 9.46 8.14 2.14
C ARG A 722 10.21 6.81 2.31
N PRO A 723 10.89 6.60 3.44
CA PRO A 723 11.66 5.37 3.66
C PRO A 723 10.81 4.12 3.58
N VAL A 724 11.45 3.02 3.13
CA VAL A 724 10.91 1.68 3.12
C VAL A 724 11.78 0.79 3.98
N ILE A 725 11.15 -0.01 4.85
CA ILE A 725 11.80 -1.04 5.68
C ILE A 725 11.03 -2.35 5.56
N SER A 726 11.63 -3.44 6.03
CA SER A 726 10.94 -4.72 6.17
C SER A 726 10.91 -5.14 7.64
N LEU A 727 9.75 -5.60 8.12
CA LEU A 727 9.50 -5.91 9.51
C LEU A 727 9.22 -7.40 9.70
N LEU A 728 9.71 -7.97 10.81
CA LEU A 728 9.43 -9.34 11.21
C LEU A 728 7.93 -9.55 11.45
N SER A 729 7.33 -10.54 10.79
CA SER A 729 5.94 -10.92 11.05
C SER A 729 5.74 -11.46 12.47
N SER A 730 6.75 -12.09 13.06
CA SER A 730 6.71 -12.53 14.47
C SER A 730 6.63 -11.38 15.48
N GLY A 731 6.91 -10.15 15.05
CA GLY A 731 6.76 -8.94 15.87
C GLY A 731 5.33 -8.41 15.96
N ILE A 732 4.38 -8.97 15.21
CA ILE A 732 2.97 -8.52 15.23
C ILE A 732 2.35 -8.86 16.58
N THR A 733 1.91 -7.85 17.31
CA THR A 733 1.33 -7.98 18.67
C THR A 733 -0.17 -7.73 18.70
N GLY A 734 -0.76 -7.15 17.65
CA GLY A 734 -2.18 -6.87 17.57
C GLY A 734 -2.57 -5.97 16.41
N GLY A 735 -3.84 -5.53 16.41
CA GLY A 735 -4.41 -4.67 15.39
C GLY A 735 -5.11 -5.43 14.26
N ASN A 736 -5.79 -4.69 13.38
CA ASN A 736 -6.48 -5.22 12.20
C ASN A 736 -6.12 -4.45 10.91
N GLY A 737 -5.10 -3.60 10.99
CA GLY A 737 -4.55 -2.85 9.87
C GLY A 737 -5.35 -1.63 9.44
N THR A 738 -6.43 -1.24 10.14
CA THR A 738 -7.16 0.00 9.85
C THR A 738 -6.46 1.22 10.44
N ALA A 739 -6.80 2.41 9.97
CA ALA A 739 -6.25 3.66 10.50
C ALA A 739 -6.47 3.83 12.02
N SER A 740 -7.63 3.39 12.53
CA SER A 740 -7.96 3.45 13.97
C SER A 740 -7.35 2.31 14.79
N THR A 741 -7.01 1.20 14.15
CA THR A 741 -6.46 -0.01 14.82
C THR A 741 -5.37 -0.61 13.92
N PRO A 742 -4.24 0.09 13.72
CA PRO A 742 -3.15 -0.39 12.87
C PRO A 742 -2.57 -1.70 13.42
N PHE A 743 -1.93 -2.48 12.58
CA PHE A 743 -1.10 -3.59 13.06
C PHE A 743 0.03 -3.04 13.93
N LEU A 744 0.18 -3.57 15.12
CA LEU A 744 1.22 -3.16 16.07
C LEU A 744 2.42 -4.09 15.95
N ILE A 745 3.62 -3.53 15.85
CA ILE A 745 4.87 -4.30 15.79
C ILE A 745 5.74 -3.93 16.99
N GLY A 746 6.19 -4.96 17.72
CA GLY A 746 7.04 -4.78 18.87
C GLY A 746 6.26 -4.37 20.11
N SER A 747 6.79 -3.38 20.83
CA SER A 747 6.25 -2.89 22.10
C SER A 747 5.38 -1.62 21.95
N GLU A 748 4.80 -1.39 20.78
CA GLU A 748 3.93 -0.25 20.49
C GLU A 748 2.62 -0.29 21.30
#